data_a8e09d78788bf716708388bee028ae37
#
_entry.id   a8e09d78788bf716708388bee028ae37
#
_cell.length_a   1.000
_cell.length_b   1.000
_cell.length_c   1.000
_cell.angle_alpha   90.00
_cell.angle_beta   90.00
_cell.angle_gamma   90.00
#
_symmetry.space_group_name_H-M   'P 1'
#
loop_
_entity.id
_entity.type
_entity.pdbx_description
1 polymer ?
#
loop_
_entity_poly.entity_id
_entity_poly.type
_entity_poly.pdbx_seq_one_letter_code
_entity_poly.pdbx_strand_id
1 'polypeptide(L)'
;MIQFSIKASVVAFLFATGVGCTYDVTVDHPYEGPIDFLQLFTGNLETASTTPIAITWNVEDEVGVFAGETSNKCFTLRENMNSSAVFEPKDETAIAGPIDRIYAYSPYSADAAIISNSLSIHIPTVQPYQAGGTAAGMNPMVASATTRSVFFKHVCGVVKLKLAGPEFGQVKKITMTTAEDAPLSGTGRVNLDFNLYEDPQFTFGDEPSESVTVDCADNPIEITMGGSFFHFVVAPGTYETLVFTIENTDGKVFESRTKEPLTVKRGQIADAGLAHIYIEELFYGKANCIQYAEPGTYTFDVSPYFTTDSYGYAYELNTRDDLVLASSADLLWQSTQSMITSLTLSADKKSITFTAAKPGNALVAIRDTEGTILWSFHLWISPVETVLYPNGYYVLDRNLGARSNTKGEISSWGLYYQWGRKDPMPELMKGNATWWAAGTYYTMDNSDFRVDGIASGPGIDHYYAIKHPTTFIKKAGSTNVDWIYEGGNDRLWGNPEGHSKPDIKTLKKSIYDPCPEGYMVSPLDLFSANGVTKGALTNFPTYGGVPAATATDSGRTLTTNGIDQWYPAARQYHNNMDLSPSPTGTSTRLNDHIIRLWSSAPNTTANDRKAHSFVFGMKEAATYPEHDVHRAFGYNIRCVKVMSGE
;
A
#
# COMPACT_ATOMS: atom_id res chain seq x y z
N MET A 1 58.19 -34.92 -20.37
CA MET A 1 57.09 -34.42 -21.24
C MET A 1 55.83 -35.08 -20.79
N ILE A 2 55.11 -34.45 -19.87
CA ILE A 2 53.83 -34.95 -19.34
C ILE A 2 52.82 -33.90 -19.72
N GLN A 3 51.88 -34.28 -20.58
CA GLN A 3 50.78 -33.47 -21.08
C GLN A 3 49.68 -33.47 -20.05
N PHE A 4 49.32 -32.31 -19.57
CA PHE A 4 48.10 -32.11 -18.80
C PHE A 4 46.94 -31.82 -19.75
N SER A 5 45.93 -32.65 -19.67
CA SER A 5 44.68 -32.50 -20.41
C SER A 5 43.68 -31.75 -19.54
N ILE A 6 43.31 -30.55 -19.96
CA ILE A 6 42.23 -29.78 -19.34
C ILE A 6 40.91 -30.32 -19.89
N LYS A 7 40.11 -30.95 -19.04
CA LYS A 7 38.72 -31.26 -19.37
C LYS A 7 37.84 -30.09 -18.90
N ALA A 8 37.39 -29.29 -19.85
CA ALA A 8 36.31 -28.37 -19.62
C ALA A 8 34.98 -29.13 -19.58
N SER A 9 34.34 -29.15 -18.45
CA SER A 9 32.98 -29.67 -18.32
C SER A 9 31.97 -28.50 -18.51
N VAL A 10 31.29 -28.53 -19.64
CA VAL A 10 30.14 -27.70 -19.92
C VAL A 10 28.97 -28.27 -19.12
N VAL A 11 28.43 -27.52 -18.18
CA VAL A 11 27.17 -27.87 -17.50
C VAL A 11 26.02 -27.21 -18.22
N ALA A 12 25.19 -28.05 -18.83
CA ALA A 12 23.93 -27.63 -19.45
C ALA A 12 22.89 -27.30 -18.39
N PHE A 13 22.22 -26.17 -18.55
CA PHE A 13 21.07 -25.78 -17.74
C PHE A 13 19.87 -26.69 -18.04
N LEU A 14 19.40 -27.39 -17.03
CA LEU A 14 18.08 -28.01 -17.00
C LEU A 14 17.25 -27.32 -15.94
N PHE A 15 16.17 -26.67 -16.38
CA PHE A 15 15.12 -26.19 -15.49
C PHE A 15 14.32 -27.39 -14.96
N ALA A 16 14.41 -27.63 -13.66
CA ALA A 16 13.49 -28.49 -12.94
C ALA A 16 13.06 -27.82 -11.63
N THR A 17 11.78 -27.85 -11.42
CA THR A 17 11.03 -27.31 -10.28
C THR A 17 11.52 -27.86 -8.94
N GLY A 18 11.83 -26.96 -8.00
CA GLY A 18 11.69 -27.18 -6.57
C GLY A 18 12.63 -28.17 -5.90
N VAL A 19 13.95 -27.89 -5.92
CA VAL A 19 14.90 -28.42 -4.90
C VAL A 19 16.00 -27.39 -4.77
N GLY A 20 16.34 -27.02 -3.54
CA GLY A 20 17.40 -26.06 -3.25
C GLY A 20 18.74 -26.51 -3.86
N CYS A 21 19.27 -25.72 -4.77
CA CYS A 21 20.63 -25.91 -5.28
C CYS A 21 21.62 -25.40 -4.24
N THR A 22 22.22 -26.29 -3.51
CA THR A 22 23.52 -26.04 -2.89
C THR A 22 24.56 -25.99 -4.02
N TYR A 23 25.12 -24.81 -4.28
CA TYR A 23 26.28 -24.69 -5.13
C TYR A 23 27.50 -25.22 -4.37
N ASP A 24 27.99 -26.37 -4.79
CA ASP A 24 29.28 -26.85 -4.39
C ASP A 24 30.34 -26.03 -5.17
N VAL A 25 30.83 -24.96 -4.54
CA VAL A 25 32.01 -24.26 -5.05
C VAL A 25 33.20 -25.09 -4.59
N THR A 26 33.67 -26.01 -5.45
CA THR A 26 34.98 -26.60 -5.24
C THR A 26 36.01 -25.50 -5.46
N VAL A 27 36.41 -24.85 -4.39
CA VAL A 27 37.58 -23.98 -4.37
C VAL A 27 38.80 -24.89 -4.47
N ASP A 28 39.52 -24.84 -5.59
CA ASP A 28 40.83 -25.46 -5.71
C ASP A 28 41.74 -24.86 -4.63
N HIS A 29 42.10 -25.64 -3.63
CA HIS A 29 42.98 -25.22 -2.54
C HIS A 29 44.44 -25.37 -2.95
N PRO A 30 45.14 -24.32 -3.31
CA PRO A 30 46.53 -24.45 -3.78
C PRO A 30 47.54 -24.67 -2.65
N TYR A 31 47.12 -24.70 -1.35
CA TYR A 31 48.08 -24.86 -0.26
C TYR A 31 47.46 -25.44 1.00
N GLU A 32 47.84 -26.66 1.39
CA GLU A 32 47.45 -27.37 2.60
C GLU A 32 48.52 -27.32 3.73
N GLY A 33 49.30 -26.28 3.80
CA GLY A 33 50.31 -26.11 4.84
C GLY A 33 50.18 -24.84 5.65
N PRO A 34 50.88 -24.73 6.78
CA PRO A 34 50.87 -23.50 7.57
C PRO A 34 51.35 -22.31 6.74
N ILE A 35 50.69 -21.17 6.95
CA ILE A 35 51.03 -19.93 6.26
C ILE A 35 52.16 -19.27 7.02
N ASP A 36 53.36 -19.22 6.43
CA ASP A 36 54.53 -18.63 7.10
C ASP A 36 54.48 -17.09 7.18
N PHE A 37 53.86 -16.46 6.21
CA PHE A 37 53.68 -15.01 6.17
C PHE A 37 52.31 -14.63 5.60
N LEU A 38 51.58 -13.73 6.26
CA LEU A 38 50.36 -13.16 5.75
C LEU A 38 50.61 -11.72 5.30
N GLN A 39 51.03 -11.56 4.06
CA GLN A 39 51.19 -10.25 3.42
C GLN A 39 49.93 -9.85 2.65
N LEU A 40 49.27 -10.81 2.00
CA LEU A 40 48.07 -10.62 1.23
C LEU A 40 47.09 -11.77 1.52
N PHE A 41 45.78 -11.46 1.57
CA PHE A 41 44.77 -12.48 1.53
C PHE A 41 43.58 -12.05 0.65
N THR A 42 42.84 -13.02 0.13
CA THR A 42 41.62 -12.77 -0.65
C THR A 42 40.42 -12.92 0.23
N GLY A 43 39.65 -11.82 0.39
CA GLY A 43 38.37 -11.83 1.05
C GLY A 43 37.23 -12.01 0.05
N ASN A 44 36.48 -13.08 0.19
CA ASN A 44 35.30 -13.37 -0.63
C ASN A 44 34.04 -13.10 0.20
N LEU A 45 33.01 -12.52 -0.43
CA LEU A 45 31.70 -12.33 0.20
C LEU A 45 30.85 -13.58 -0.01
N GLU A 46 30.08 -13.94 1.01
CA GLU A 46 29.10 -15.02 0.87
C GLU A 46 28.00 -14.64 -0.11
N THR A 47 27.54 -15.63 -0.89
CA THR A 47 26.36 -15.48 -1.75
C THR A 47 25.16 -16.06 -1.03
N ALA A 48 24.20 -15.22 -0.65
CA ALA A 48 22.98 -15.67 0.01
C ALA A 48 21.97 -16.25 -0.98
N SER A 49 21.18 -17.21 -0.53
CA SER A 49 20.41 -18.10 -1.41
C SER A 49 19.01 -17.63 -1.83
N THR A 50 18.36 -16.63 -1.20
CA THR A 50 16.95 -16.32 -1.53
C THR A 50 16.57 -14.84 -1.60
N THR A 51 17.19 -13.96 -0.85
CA THR A 51 17.09 -12.50 -1.03
C THR A 51 18.40 -11.91 -0.52
N PRO A 52 19.46 -11.98 -1.33
CA PRO A 52 20.79 -11.62 -0.88
C PRO A 52 20.89 -10.12 -0.64
N ILE A 53 21.58 -9.76 0.41
CA ILE A 53 22.12 -8.42 0.53
C ILE A 53 23.23 -8.34 -0.53
N ALA A 54 23.00 -7.55 -1.57
CA ALA A 54 24.05 -7.30 -2.56
C ALA A 54 25.13 -6.43 -1.92
N ILE A 55 26.28 -7.01 -1.64
CA ILE A 55 27.42 -6.29 -1.09
C ILE A 55 28.57 -6.41 -2.05
N THR A 56 29.24 -5.29 -2.22
CA THR A 56 30.53 -5.19 -2.94
C THR A 56 31.52 -4.54 -2.01
N TRP A 57 32.77 -4.98 -2.09
CA TRP A 57 33.86 -4.30 -1.40
C TRP A 57 34.06 -2.89 -1.96
N ASN A 58 34.30 -1.93 -1.08
CA ASN A 58 34.59 -0.53 -1.42
C ASN A 58 36.07 -0.20 -1.11
N VAL A 59 36.60 0.81 -1.79
CA VAL A 59 38.02 1.20 -1.66
C VAL A 59 38.42 1.58 -0.23
N GLU A 60 37.47 2.02 0.57
CA GLU A 60 37.70 2.44 1.96
C GLU A 60 37.42 1.33 2.99
N ASP A 61 37.06 0.13 2.54
CA ASP A 61 36.76 -0.96 3.47
C ASP A 61 38.03 -1.43 4.18
N GLU A 62 37.97 -1.48 5.49
CA GLU A 62 39.01 -1.99 6.36
C GLU A 62 38.54 -3.26 7.08
N VAL A 63 39.42 -4.22 7.19
CA VAL A 63 39.17 -5.49 7.87
C VAL A 63 40.19 -5.73 8.97
N GLY A 64 39.73 -6.27 10.08
CA GLY A 64 40.58 -6.71 11.18
C GLY A 64 40.99 -8.17 11.01
N VAL A 65 42.23 -8.48 11.26
CA VAL A 65 42.79 -9.81 11.13
C VAL A 65 43.50 -10.25 12.40
N PHE A 66 43.17 -11.45 12.85
CA PHE A 66 43.88 -12.17 13.90
C PHE A 66 44.52 -13.43 13.28
N ALA A 67 45.83 -13.57 13.38
CA ALA A 67 46.50 -14.72 12.85
C ALA A 67 47.86 -14.94 13.56
N GLY A 68 48.21 -16.19 13.87
CA GLY A 68 49.41 -16.50 14.62
C GLY A 68 49.44 -15.86 16.00
N GLU A 69 50.54 -15.21 16.37
CA GLU A 69 50.70 -14.44 17.61
C GLU A 69 50.24 -12.98 17.51
N THR A 70 49.83 -12.56 16.33
CA THR A 70 49.44 -11.16 16.07
C THR A 70 47.96 -10.94 16.37
N SER A 71 47.68 -9.99 17.21
CA SER A 71 46.31 -9.57 17.56
C SER A 71 45.86 -8.39 16.70
N ASN A 72 44.65 -8.46 16.19
CA ASN A 72 43.86 -7.36 15.61
C ASN A 72 44.63 -6.41 14.65
N LYS A 73 45.15 -6.94 13.58
CA LYS A 73 45.84 -6.14 12.57
C LYS A 73 44.88 -5.59 11.52
N CYS A 74 44.98 -4.31 11.21
CA CYS A 74 44.20 -3.67 10.14
C CYS A 74 44.78 -4.01 8.75
N PHE A 75 43.89 -4.45 7.88
CA PHE A 75 44.16 -4.65 6.44
C PHE A 75 43.23 -3.76 5.63
N THR A 76 43.76 -3.20 4.55
CA THR A 76 43.04 -2.34 3.61
C THR A 76 42.89 -3.02 2.26
N LEU A 77 41.91 -2.60 1.49
CA LEU A 77 41.65 -3.09 0.16
C LEU A 77 42.77 -2.69 -0.79
N ARG A 78 43.41 -3.66 -1.45
CA ARG A 78 44.38 -3.45 -2.51
C ARG A 78 43.76 -3.55 -3.90
N GLU A 79 42.99 -4.61 -4.14
CA GLU A 79 42.33 -4.85 -5.41
C GLU A 79 40.89 -5.27 -5.19
N ASN A 80 39.96 -4.64 -5.91
CA ASN A 80 38.54 -4.94 -5.86
C ASN A 80 38.09 -5.70 -7.11
N MET A 81 37.53 -6.86 -6.88
CA MET A 81 36.96 -7.73 -7.92
C MET A 81 35.47 -8.02 -7.65
N ASN A 82 34.72 -7.02 -7.21
CA ASN A 82 33.29 -7.08 -6.79
C ASN A 82 33.06 -7.89 -5.51
N SER A 83 32.64 -9.15 -5.61
CA SER A 83 32.42 -10.05 -4.46
C SER A 83 33.70 -10.64 -3.88
N SER A 84 34.85 -10.42 -4.53
CA SER A 84 36.18 -10.87 -4.11
C SER A 84 37.11 -9.66 -4.06
N ALA A 85 38.02 -9.64 -3.09
CA ALA A 85 38.97 -8.54 -2.94
C ALA A 85 40.29 -9.01 -2.36
N VAL A 86 41.38 -8.37 -2.73
CA VAL A 86 42.71 -8.60 -2.15
C VAL A 86 42.99 -7.51 -1.12
N PHE A 87 43.35 -7.96 0.07
CA PHE A 87 43.67 -7.09 1.19
C PHE A 87 45.14 -7.16 1.56
N GLU A 88 45.74 -6.03 1.93
CA GLU A 88 47.11 -5.90 2.40
C GLU A 88 47.21 -5.17 3.75
N PRO A 89 48.23 -5.42 4.57
CA PRO A 89 48.39 -4.75 5.85
C PRO A 89 48.48 -3.23 5.68
N LYS A 90 47.64 -2.48 6.41
CA LYS A 90 47.59 -1.01 6.36
C LYS A 90 48.92 -0.36 6.73
N ASP A 91 49.72 -0.96 7.63
CA ASP A 91 51.02 -0.47 8.08
C ASP A 91 52.19 -1.09 7.28
N GLU A 92 51.90 -1.74 6.17
CA GLU A 92 52.87 -2.38 5.28
C GLU A 92 53.71 -3.50 5.93
N THR A 93 53.43 -3.89 7.16
CA THR A 93 54.12 -4.97 7.86
C THR A 93 53.33 -6.28 7.79
N ALA A 94 53.94 -7.35 7.28
CA ALA A 94 53.29 -8.66 7.23
C ALA A 94 53.14 -9.29 8.62
N ILE A 95 52.09 -10.12 8.77
CA ILE A 95 52.01 -11.04 9.93
C ILE A 95 52.98 -12.19 9.66
N ALA A 96 53.92 -12.40 10.56
CA ALA A 96 54.96 -13.42 10.45
C ALA A 96 54.70 -14.60 11.41
N GLY A 97 55.20 -15.77 11.05
CA GLY A 97 55.18 -17.00 11.84
C GLY A 97 54.23 -18.06 11.27
N PRO A 98 54.23 -19.25 11.86
CA PRO A 98 53.29 -20.31 11.47
C PRO A 98 51.85 -19.86 11.79
N ILE A 99 51.03 -19.80 10.75
CA ILE A 99 49.61 -19.39 10.87
C ILE A 99 48.78 -20.61 10.54
N ASP A 100 48.17 -21.21 11.56
CA ASP A 100 47.30 -22.36 11.39
C ASP A 100 45.89 -21.94 11.00
N ARG A 101 45.47 -20.77 11.42
CA ARG A 101 44.12 -20.23 11.16
C ARG A 101 44.14 -18.70 11.10
N ILE A 102 43.33 -18.17 10.18
CA ILE A 102 43.07 -16.74 10.02
C ILE A 102 41.63 -16.48 10.49
N TYR A 103 41.47 -15.54 11.42
CA TYR A 103 40.17 -14.95 11.72
C TYR A 103 40.17 -13.52 11.17
N ALA A 104 39.15 -13.17 10.40
CA ALA A 104 38.98 -11.83 9.87
C ALA A 104 37.57 -11.31 10.15
N TYR A 105 37.43 -10.01 10.24
CA TYR A 105 36.14 -9.36 10.45
C TYR A 105 36.10 -7.97 9.80
N SER A 106 34.91 -7.50 9.52
CA SER A 106 34.61 -6.18 8.96
C SER A 106 33.35 -5.62 9.62
N PRO A 107 33.27 -4.30 9.92
CA PRO A 107 34.36 -3.31 9.77
C PRO A 107 35.44 -3.46 10.83
N TYR A 108 36.63 -2.94 10.55
CA TYR A 108 37.74 -2.92 11.48
C TYR A 108 37.45 -2.02 12.71
N SER A 109 37.82 -2.46 13.87
CA SER A 109 37.84 -1.68 15.12
C SER A 109 39.15 -1.92 15.87
N ALA A 110 39.84 -0.87 16.28
CA ALA A 110 41.11 -0.97 17.00
C ALA A 110 40.99 -1.72 18.35
N ASP A 111 39.80 -1.65 18.97
CA ASP A 111 39.53 -2.25 20.27
C ASP A 111 39.01 -3.70 20.20
N ALA A 112 38.88 -4.26 18.99
CA ALA A 112 38.41 -5.63 18.86
C ALA A 112 39.44 -6.64 19.42
N ALA A 113 38.93 -7.64 20.14
CA ALA A 113 39.71 -8.68 20.75
C ALA A 113 39.01 -10.04 20.65
N ILE A 114 39.80 -11.10 20.55
CA ILE A 114 39.31 -12.46 20.70
C ILE A 114 39.52 -12.89 22.14
N ILE A 115 38.42 -13.22 22.82
CA ILE A 115 38.42 -13.72 24.19
C ILE A 115 37.66 -15.05 24.21
N SER A 116 38.31 -16.12 24.71
CA SER A 116 37.70 -17.45 24.78
C SER A 116 37.10 -17.91 23.46
N ASN A 117 37.85 -17.75 22.37
CA ASN A 117 37.45 -18.10 21.00
C ASN A 117 36.19 -17.38 20.49
N SER A 118 35.91 -16.19 21.02
CA SER A 118 34.83 -15.35 20.60
C SER A 118 35.33 -13.93 20.29
N LEU A 119 34.87 -13.36 19.18
CA LEU A 119 35.14 -11.99 18.79
C LEU A 119 34.01 -11.08 19.25
N SER A 120 34.34 -9.96 19.85
CA SER A 120 33.38 -8.91 20.15
C SER A 120 32.95 -8.20 18.86
N ILE A 121 31.65 -8.16 18.61
CA ILE A 121 31.04 -7.50 17.45
C ILE A 121 30.00 -6.49 17.96
N HIS A 122 29.95 -5.35 17.34
CA HIS A 122 28.97 -4.32 17.64
C HIS A 122 27.98 -4.17 16.47
N ILE A 123 26.69 -4.30 16.75
CA ILE A 123 25.60 -3.96 15.83
C ILE A 123 25.18 -2.53 16.16
N PRO A 124 25.39 -1.55 15.25
CA PRO A 124 25.12 -0.15 15.54
C PRO A 124 23.64 0.12 15.85
N THR A 125 23.38 0.86 16.92
CA THR A 125 22.02 1.32 17.28
C THR A 125 21.54 2.48 16.41
N VAL A 126 22.48 3.28 15.88
CA VAL A 126 22.20 4.36 14.94
C VAL A 126 22.93 4.06 13.63
N GLN A 127 22.18 4.03 12.55
CA GLN A 127 22.64 3.65 11.22
C GLN A 127 22.30 4.78 10.24
N PRO A 128 23.26 5.31 9.48
CA PRO A 128 22.95 6.30 8.45
C PRO A 128 22.04 5.71 7.37
N TYR A 129 21.15 6.52 6.84
CA TYR A 129 20.34 6.12 5.69
C TYR A 129 21.20 5.90 4.45
N GLN A 130 20.95 4.81 3.73
CA GLN A 130 21.52 4.53 2.43
C GLN A 130 20.42 4.08 1.46
N ALA A 131 20.30 4.78 0.34
CA ALA A 131 19.33 4.43 -0.69
C ALA A 131 19.64 3.04 -1.28
N GLY A 132 18.64 2.17 -1.29
CA GLY A 132 18.73 0.85 -1.88
C GLY A 132 19.45 -0.23 -1.07
N GLY A 133 19.92 0.08 0.15
CA GLY A 133 20.62 -0.89 0.98
C GLY A 133 20.96 -0.35 2.38
N THR A 134 22.02 -0.89 2.98
CA THR A 134 22.57 -0.47 4.27
C THR A 134 23.84 0.35 4.05
N ALA A 135 24.08 1.33 4.92
CA ALA A 135 25.31 2.11 4.85
C ALA A 135 26.55 1.23 5.11
N ALA A 136 27.69 1.65 4.57
CA ALA A 136 28.96 0.95 4.72
C ALA A 136 29.30 0.75 6.20
N GLY A 137 29.83 -0.42 6.54
CA GLY A 137 30.24 -0.76 7.91
C GLY A 137 29.09 -1.07 8.88
N MET A 138 27.83 -0.92 8.48
CA MET A 138 26.69 -1.17 9.40
C MET A 138 26.35 -2.65 9.57
N ASN A 139 26.69 -3.50 8.60
CA ASN A 139 26.39 -4.94 8.65
C ASN A 139 27.67 -5.75 8.88
N PRO A 140 28.02 -6.08 10.12
CA PRO A 140 29.26 -6.74 10.45
C PRO A 140 29.37 -8.15 9.83
N MET A 141 30.58 -8.50 9.45
CA MET A 141 30.93 -9.78 8.86
C MET A 141 32.12 -10.41 9.57
N VAL A 142 32.17 -11.73 9.57
CA VAL A 142 33.30 -12.51 10.12
C VAL A 142 33.72 -13.60 9.16
N ALA A 143 34.99 -13.99 9.22
CA ALA A 143 35.53 -15.09 8.47
C ALA A 143 36.49 -15.93 9.31
N SER A 144 36.53 -17.24 9.08
CA SER A 144 37.47 -18.19 9.69
C SER A 144 38.00 -19.13 8.61
N ALA A 145 39.30 -19.19 8.41
CA ALA A 145 39.91 -20.01 7.37
C ALA A 145 41.31 -20.51 7.76
N THR A 146 41.71 -21.65 7.18
CA THR A 146 43.07 -22.19 7.26
C THR A 146 43.89 -21.87 6.01
N THR A 147 43.37 -21.09 5.09
CA THR A 147 43.99 -20.67 3.84
C THR A 147 44.01 -19.17 3.70
N ARG A 148 44.75 -18.63 2.71
CA ARG A 148 44.75 -17.19 2.37
C ARG A 148 43.48 -16.72 1.66
N SER A 149 42.56 -17.60 1.32
CA SER A 149 41.25 -17.28 0.78
C SER A 149 40.22 -17.42 1.91
N VAL A 150 39.68 -16.32 2.37
CA VAL A 150 38.70 -16.30 3.43
C VAL A 150 37.32 -15.93 2.89
N PHE A 151 36.25 -16.48 3.49
CA PHE A 151 34.87 -16.18 3.14
C PHE A 151 34.21 -15.43 4.29
N PHE A 152 33.90 -14.17 4.02
CA PHE A 152 33.18 -13.33 4.98
C PHE A 152 31.70 -13.67 4.98
N LYS A 153 31.19 -13.93 6.16
CA LYS A 153 29.79 -14.22 6.42
C LYS A 153 29.18 -13.12 7.26
N HIS A 154 28.00 -12.64 6.85
CA HIS A 154 27.26 -11.67 7.66
C HIS A 154 26.92 -12.23 9.04
N VAL A 155 27.01 -11.40 10.05
CA VAL A 155 26.57 -11.72 11.42
C VAL A 155 25.09 -11.41 11.58
N CYS A 156 24.59 -10.39 10.88
CA CYS A 156 23.26 -9.84 11.01
C CYS A 156 22.35 -10.18 9.82
N GLY A 157 21.07 -9.91 9.97
CA GLY A 157 20.11 -9.77 8.89
C GLY A 157 19.67 -8.33 8.74
N VAL A 158 18.82 -8.06 7.76
CA VAL A 158 18.31 -6.73 7.47
C VAL A 158 16.78 -6.75 7.46
N VAL A 159 16.16 -5.84 8.16
CA VAL A 159 14.74 -5.53 8.03
C VAL A 159 14.58 -4.44 7.00
N LYS A 160 13.73 -4.66 5.99
CA LYS A 160 13.39 -3.69 4.96
C LYS A 160 11.97 -3.18 5.20
N LEU A 161 11.83 -1.88 5.39
CA LEU A 161 10.56 -1.17 5.48
C LEU A 161 10.35 -0.34 4.22
N LYS A 162 9.19 -0.44 3.58
CA LYS A 162 8.75 0.52 2.58
C LYS A 162 7.87 1.56 3.27
N LEU A 163 8.22 2.83 3.16
CA LEU A 163 7.44 3.94 3.70
C LEU A 163 6.86 4.75 2.55
N ALA A 164 5.54 4.92 2.53
CA ALA A 164 4.85 5.75 1.57
C ALA A 164 3.87 6.68 2.29
N GLY A 165 3.63 7.85 1.75
CA GLY A 165 2.76 8.86 2.36
C GLY A 165 3.41 10.23 2.30
N PRO A 166 3.24 10.87 1.15
CA PRO A 166 3.86 12.16 0.86
C PRO A 166 3.44 13.29 1.80
N GLU A 167 2.33 13.13 2.49
CA GLU A 167 1.81 14.07 3.47
C GLU A 167 2.71 14.29 4.68
N PHE A 168 3.58 13.34 4.93
CA PHE A 168 4.47 13.42 6.07
C PHE A 168 5.68 14.34 5.83
N GLY A 169 5.94 14.69 4.59
CA GLY A 169 7.10 15.50 4.22
C GLY A 169 8.41 14.71 4.28
N GLN A 170 9.47 15.35 4.73
CA GLN A 170 10.81 14.76 4.77
C GLN A 170 11.06 14.01 6.08
N VAL A 171 11.37 12.72 5.98
CA VAL A 171 11.75 11.89 7.12
C VAL A 171 13.14 12.28 7.61
N LYS A 172 13.24 12.54 8.90
CA LYS A 172 14.47 12.85 9.61
C LYS A 172 15.11 11.61 10.21
N LYS A 173 14.31 10.71 10.76
CA LYS A 173 14.76 9.43 11.30
C LYS A 173 13.61 8.44 11.44
N ILE A 174 13.96 7.16 11.45
CA ILE A 174 13.04 6.08 11.80
C ILE A 174 13.68 5.22 12.89
N THR A 175 13.02 5.11 14.03
CA THR A 175 13.44 4.22 15.11
C THR A 175 12.56 2.97 15.09
N MET A 176 13.18 1.82 14.97
CA MET A 176 12.54 0.51 15.07
C MET A 176 12.79 -0.07 16.46
N THR A 177 11.74 -0.54 17.11
CA THR A 177 11.76 -1.24 18.40
C THR A 177 10.95 -2.52 18.30
N THR A 178 10.99 -3.34 19.34
CA THR A 178 10.10 -4.51 19.49
C THR A 178 9.08 -4.22 20.60
N ALA A 179 7.87 -4.77 20.48
CA ALA A 179 6.85 -4.62 21.52
C ALA A 179 7.10 -5.52 22.74
N GLU A 180 7.92 -6.55 22.57
CA GLU A 180 8.29 -7.53 23.56
C GLU A 180 9.65 -7.26 24.24
N ASP A 181 10.24 -6.08 24.03
CA ASP A 181 11.55 -5.67 24.55
C ASP A 181 12.71 -6.62 24.14
N ALA A 182 12.57 -7.26 22.97
CA ALA A 182 13.60 -8.14 22.42
C ALA A 182 14.78 -7.33 21.86
N PRO A 183 16.03 -7.75 22.08
CA PRO A 183 17.20 -7.01 21.65
C PRO A 183 17.36 -7.03 20.12
N LEU A 184 17.63 -5.86 19.54
CA LEU A 184 17.82 -5.65 18.10
C LEU A 184 19.28 -5.36 17.75
N SER A 185 20.00 -4.65 18.61
CA SER A 185 21.33 -4.11 18.35
C SER A 185 22.19 -4.06 19.61
N GLY A 186 23.42 -3.61 19.50
CA GLY A 186 24.35 -3.53 20.63
C GLY A 186 25.56 -4.43 20.46
N THR A 187 26.35 -4.50 21.53
CA THR A 187 27.57 -5.31 21.54
C THR A 187 27.26 -6.75 21.94
N GLY A 188 27.83 -7.68 21.24
CA GLY A 188 27.75 -9.10 21.51
C GLY A 188 29.02 -9.83 21.08
N ARG A 189 28.92 -11.14 21.03
CA ARG A 189 30.05 -12.00 20.69
C ARG A 189 29.67 -12.99 19.60
N VAL A 190 30.61 -13.22 18.67
CA VAL A 190 30.53 -14.27 17.67
C VAL A 190 31.55 -15.35 18.04
N ASN A 191 31.10 -16.60 18.20
CA ASN A 191 32.00 -17.73 18.32
C ASN A 191 32.71 -17.92 16.97
N LEU A 192 34.02 -17.98 16.98
CA LEU A 192 34.87 -18.15 15.80
C LEU A 192 35.13 -19.62 15.43
N ASP A 193 34.59 -20.55 16.20
CA ASP A 193 34.68 -21.98 15.93
C ASP A 193 33.62 -22.41 14.89
N PHE A 194 33.72 -21.86 13.69
CA PHE A 194 32.91 -22.21 12.54
C PHE A 194 33.79 -22.40 11.30
N ASN A 195 33.35 -23.19 10.37
CA ASN A 195 33.98 -23.43 9.09
C ASN A 195 33.15 -22.84 7.93
N LEU A 196 33.59 -23.09 6.69
CA LEU A 196 32.91 -22.59 5.48
C LEU A 196 31.43 -23.00 5.40
N TYR A 197 31.04 -24.14 5.98
CA TYR A 197 29.69 -24.72 5.90
C TYR A 197 28.83 -24.41 7.11
N GLU A 198 29.40 -23.82 8.16
CA GLU A 198 28.70 -23.49 9.40
C GLU A 198 28.46 -22.00 9.51
N ASP A 199 27.33 -21.62 10.07
CA ASP A 199 26.98 -20.21 10.26
C ASP A 199 27.58 -19.66 11.57
N PRO A 200 28.17 -18.45 11.54
CA PRO A 200 28.59 -17.77 12.77
C PRO A 200 27.36 -17.52 13.68
N GLN A 201 27.51 -17.82 14.95
CA GLN A 201 26.47 -17.61 15.95
C GLN A 201 26.79 -16.35 16.75
N PHE A 202 25.86 -15.39 16.74
CA PHE A 202 25.95 -14.16 17.52
C PHE A 202 25.15 -14.31 18.80
N THR A 203 25.70 -13.79 19.91
CA THR A 203 25.02 -13.73 21.20
C THR A 203 25.26 -12.36 21.81
N PHE A 204 24.20 -11.69 22.25
CA PHE A 204 24.30 -10.39 22.91
C PHE A 204 25.11 -10.48 24.21
N GLY A 205 25.79 -9.38 24.56
CA GLY A 205 26.40 -9.12 25.84
C GLY A 205 25.38 -8.67 26.90
N ASP A 206 25.88 -8.03 27.95
CA ASP A 206 25.08 -7.74 29.16
C ASP A 206 24.11 -6.54 28.94
N GLU A 207 24.36 -5.65 27.99
CA GLU A 207 23.56 -4.45 27.75
C GLU A 207 23.19 -4.33 26.26
N PRO A 208 22.32 -5.17 25.73
CA PRO A 208 21.81 -5.02 24.37
C PRO A 208 20.85 -3.84 24.28
N SER A 209 20.66 -3.33 23.08
CA SER A 209 19.64 -2.32 22.78
C SER A 209 18.42 -2.95 22.10
N GLU A 210 17.25 -2.58 22.57
CA GLU A 210 15.94 -2.97 22.01
C GLU A 210 15.53 -2.11 20.81
N SER A 211 16.43 -1.23 20.34
CA SER A 211 16.14 -0.31 19.24
C SER A 211 17.24 -0.23 18.21
N VAL A 212 16.84 0.10 16.98
CA VAL A 212 17.70 0.54 15.89
C VAL A 212 17.10 1.76 15.22
N THR A 213 17.90 2.79 15.01
CA THR A 213 17.48 4.02 14.34
C THR A 213 18.19 4.16 13.00
N VAL A 214 17.44 4.31 11.92
CA VAL A 214 17.96 4.81 10.64
C VAL A 214 17.88 6.33 10.67
N ASP A 215 19.04 6.97 10.62
CA ASP A 215 19.17 8.43 10.72
C ASP A 215 19.33 9.05 9.32
N CYS A 216 18.46 10.01 9.04
CA CYS A 216 18.43 10.79 7.81
C CYS A 216 18.66 12.28 8.07
N ALA A 217 19.06 12.69 9.29
CA ALA A 217 19.06 14.09 9.71
C ALA A 217 19.95 14.98 8.83
N ASP A 218 21.10 14.47 8.36
CA ASP A 218 22.01 15.20 7.49
C ASP A 218 21.47 15.35 6.04
N ASN A 219 20.59 14.45 5.62
CA ASN A 219 19.96 14.45 4.31
C ASN A 219 18.57 13.86 4.41
N PRO A 220 17.57 14.63 4.87
CA PRO A 220 16.22 14.15 5.08
C PRO A 220 15.59 13.59 3.81
N ILE A 221 14.87 12.48 3.95
CA ILE A 221 14.34 11.69 2.83
C ILE A 221 12.90 12.10 2.55
N GLU A 222 12.67 12.63 1.37
CA GLU A 222 11.32 12.90 0.89
C GLU A 222 10.58 11.58 0.62
N ILE A 223 9.40 11.45 1.22
CA ILE A 223 8.54 10.30 1.03
C ILE A 223 7.59 10.57 -0.14
N THR A 224 7.71 9.75 -1.16
CA THR A 224 6.87 9.84 -2.35
C THR A 224 5.72 8.84 -2.27
N MET A 225 4.82 8.91 -3.23
CA MET A 225 3.75 7.92 -3.42
C MET A 225 4.28 6.53 -3.77
N GLY A 226 5.33 6.47 -4.57
CA GLY A 226 6.02 5.22 -4.90
C GLY A 226 6.66 4.56 -3.69
N GLY A 227 6.83 5.33 -2.63
CA GLY A 227 7.48 4.96 -1.39
C GLY A 227 9.00 4.95 -1.46
N SER A 228 9.62 5.11 -0.29
CA SER A 228 11.06 5.00 -0.08
C SER A 228 11.36 3.79 0.80
N PHE A 229 12.47 3.12 0.54
CA PHE A 229 12.88 1.94 1.30
C PHE A 229 13.90 2.32 2.37
N PHE A 230 13.69 1.79 3.58
CA PHE A 230 14.58 1.93 4.71
C PHE A 230 15.05 0.55 5.15
N HIS A 231 16.35 0.43 5.45
CA HIS A 231 16.98 -0.84 5.78
C HIS A 231 17.63 -0.75 7.16
N PHE A 232 17.28 -1.69 8.04
CA PHE A 232 17.76 -1.77 9.43
C PHE A 232 18.57 -3.05 9.60
N VAL A 233 19.84 -2.91 9.95
CA VAL A 233 20.67 -4.05 10.31
C VAL A 233 20.38 -4.45 11.76
N VAL A 234 20.01 -5.71 11.97
CA VAL A 234 19.63 -6.22 13.29
C VAL A 234 20.17 -7.63 13.51
N ALA A 235 20.20 -8.05 14.76
CA ALA A 235 20.51 -9.45 15.10
C ALA A 235 19.50 -10.41 14.45
N PRO A 236 19.93 -11.62 14.09
CA PRO A 236 19.01 -12.67 13.65
C PRO A 236 18.06 -13.07 14.78
N GLY A 237 16.78 -13.26 14.46
CA GLY A 237 15.76 -13.64 15.42
C GLY A 237 14.37 -13.65 14.81
N THR A 238 13.38 -14.09 15.58
CA THR A 238 11.97 -13.89 15.25
C THR A 238 11.41 -12.86 16.23
N TYR A 239 10.85 -11.80 15.65
CA TYR A 239 10.28 -10.68 16.38
C TYR A 239 8.77 -10.71 16.21
N GLU A 240 8.04 -10.81 17.31
CA GLU A 240 6.57 -10.93 17.31
C GLU A 240 5.92 -9.66 16.74
N THR A 241 6.40 -8.49 17.19
CA THR A 241 5.91 -7.21 16.67
C THR A 241 7.03 -6.19 16.59
N LEU A 242 7.36 -5.76 15.38
CA LEU A 242 8.24 -4.61 15.16
C LEU A 242 7.43 -3.32 15.12
N VAL A 243 7.88 -2.33 15.87
CA VAL A 243 7.29 -0.99 15.96
C VAL A 243 8.23 0.01 15.29
N PHE A 244 7.72 0.77 14.34
CA PHE A 244 8.48 1.80 13.63
C PHE A 244 7.94 3.18 14.03
N THR A 245 8.77 3.97 14.68
CA THR A 245 8.50 5.38 15.02
C THR A 245 9.20 6.27 14.01
N ILE A 246 8.44 6.93 13.15
CA ILE A 246 8.91 7.77 12.06
C ILE A 246 8.80 9.24 12.50
N GLU A 247 9.90 9.99 12.46
CA GLU A 247 9.95 11.43 12.77
C GLU A 247 10.33 12.20 11.51
N ASN A 248 9.58 13.27 11.21
CA ASN A 248 9.90 14.18 10.11
C ASN A 248 10.70 15.41 10.57
N THR A 249 11.10 16.25 9.61
CA THR A 249 11.82 17.50 9.87
C THR A 249 11.03 18.53 10.68
N ASP A 250 9.69 18.45 10.66
CA ASP A 250 8.79 19.34 11.41
C ASP A 250 8.53 18.87 12.82
N GLY A 251 9.10 17.71 13.22
CA GLY A 251 8.90 17.11 14.53
C GLY A 251 7.58 16.32 14.65
N LYS A 252 6.86 16.09 13.55
CA LYS A 252 5.71 15.19 13.54
C LYS A 252 6.19 13.75 13.67
N VAL A 253 5.44 12.95 14.41
CA VAL A 253 5.75 11.55 14.67
C VAL A 253 4.60 10.67 14.19
N PHE A 254 4.95 9.59 13.50
CA PHE A 254 4.03 8.55 13.07
C PHE A 254 4.53 7.19 13.54
N GLU A 255 3.63 6.31 13.97
CA GLU A 255 3.95 4.95 14.38
C GLU A 255 3.31 3.94 13.44
N SER A 256 4.07 2.92 13.07
CA SER A 256 3.59 1.76 12.32
C SER A 256 4.08 0.47 12.98
N ARG A 257 3.34 -0.63 12.80
CA ARG A 257 3.67 -1.94 13.41
C ARG A 257 3.53 -3.05 12.38
N THR A 258 4.36 -4.09 12.52
CA THR A 258 4.12 -5.34 11.77
C THR A 258 2.85 -6.02 12.29
N LYS A 259 2.12 -6.65 11.38
CA LYS A 259 0.88 -7.38 11.71
C LYS A 259 1.14 -8.83 12.09
N GLU A 260 2.24 -9.38 11.61
CA GLU A 260 2.64 -10.77 11.78
C GLU A 260 4.09 -10.82 12.26
N PRO A 261 4.49 -11.86 12.96
CA PRO A 261 5.87 -12.06 13.37
C PRO A 261 6.82 -12.05 12.18
N LEU A 262 7.97 -11.39 12.32
CA LEU A 262 8.98 -11.31 11.27
C LEU A 262 10.23 -12.07 11.67
N THR A 263 10.59 -13.10 10.90
CA THR A 263 11.85 -13.83 11.11
C THR A 263 12.96 -13.20 10.28
N VAL A 264 13.97 -12.68 10.97
CA VAL A 264 15.18 -12.11 10.38
C VAL A 264 16.29 -13.16 10.43
N LYS A 265 16.77 -13.56 9.27
CA LYS A 265 17.87 -14.52 9.13
C LYS A 265 19.16 -13.80 8.77
N ARG A 266 20.28 -14.33 9.27
CA ARG A 266 21.62 -13.89 8.90
C ARG A 266 21.80 -13.83 7.37
N GLY A 267 22.42 -12.76 6.87
CA GLY A 267 22.71 -12.57 5.44
C GLY A 267 21.48 -12.39 4.54
N GLN A 268 20.29 -12.22 5.11
CA GLN A 268 19.04 -12.08 4.35
C GLN A 268 18.29 -10.78 4.67
N ILE A 269 17.48 -10.35 3.71
CA ILE A 269 16.55 -9.23 3.89
C ILE A 269 15.16 -9.78 4.24
N ALA A 270 14.65 -9.41 5.40
CA ALA A 270 13.29 -9.67 5.82
C ALA A 270 12.42 -8.45 5.52
N ASP A 271 11.32 -8.63 4.81
CA ASP A 271 10.44 -7.54 4.39
C ASP A 271 9.36 -7.29 5.45
N ALA A 272 9.44 -6.16 6.13
CA ALA A 272 8.43 -5.70 7.10
C ALA A 272 7.17 -5.14 6.42
N GLY A 273 7.16 -5.05 5.10
CA GLY A 273 6.02 -4.59 4.33
C GLY A 273 5.99 -3.08 4.12
N LEU A 274 4.80 -2.58 3.83
CA LEU A 274 4.54 -1.19 3.52
C LEU A 274 3.88 -0.49 4.71
N ALA A 275 4.52 0.54 5.24
CA ALA A 275 3.92 1.48 6.15
C ALA A 275 3.40 2.69 5.35
N HIS A 276 2.09 2.88 5.34
CA HIS A 276 1.48 4.09 4.84
C HIS A 276 1.32 5.09 5.98
N ILE A 277 1.89 6.27 5.82
CA ILE A 277 1.65 7.37 6.75
C ILE A 277 0.33 8.02 6.36
N TYR A 278 -0.60 8.02 7.31
CA TYR A 278 -1.86 8.73 7.21
C TYR A 278 -1.92 9.74 8.34
N ILE A 279 -2.31 10.94 7.99
CA ILE A 279 -2.61 11.94 9.01
C ILE A 279 -3.99 11.60 9.57
N GLU A 280 -4.13 11.43 10.89
CA GLU A 280 -5.41 11.10 11.55
C GLU A 280 -6.53 12.09 11.20
N GLU A 281 -6.17 13.31 10.86
CA GLU A 281 -7.05 14.39 10.43
C GLU A 281 -7.82 14.09 9.14
N LEU A 282 -7.41 13.07 8.34
CA LEU A 282 -8.16 12.60 7.16
C LEU A 282 -9.57 12.08 7.47
N PHE A 283 -9.90 11.86 8.72
CA PHE A 283 -11.14 11.22 9.13
C PHE A 283 -12.17 12.20 9.72
N TYR A 284 -12.03 13.49 9.46
CA TYR A 284 -13.00 14.51 9.89
C TYR A 284 -14.06 14.79 8.83
N GLY A 285 -15.24 14.32 9.05
CA GLY A 285 -16.57 14.69 8.59
C GLY A 285 -16.83 15.49 7.31
N LYS A 286 -15.86 15.72 6.45
CA LYS A 286 -16.04 16.50 5.21
C LYS A 286 -16.67 15.65 4.11
N ALA A 287 -17.52 16.28 3.31
CA ALA A 287 -18.27 15.59 2.28
C ALA A 287 -17.80 15.96 0.87
N ASN A 288 -17.58 14.95 0.04
CA ASN A 288 -17.35 15.15 -1.41
C ASN A 288 -18.67 15.24 -2.19
N CYS A 289 -19.77 14.80 -1.59
CA CYS A 289 -21.10 14.97 -2.15
C CYS A 289 -21.80 16.15 -1.47
N ILE A 290 -22.08 17.16 -2.25
CA ILE A 290 -22.82 18.36 -1.85
C ILE A 290 -24.28 18.15 -2.26
N GLN A 291 -25.14 17.85 -1.30
CA GLN A 291 -26.52 17.47 -1.53
C GLN A 291 -27.47 18.61 -1.14
N TYR A 292 -28.40 18.91 -2.04
CA TYR A 292 -29.55 19.80 -1.80
C TYR A 292 -30.83 19.15 -2.30
N ALA A 293 -31.94 19.43 -1.63
CA ALA A 293 -33.22 18.83 -1.98
C ALA A 293 -33.77 19.36 -3.32
N GLU A 294 -33.62 20.64 -3.59
CA GLU A 294 -34.27 21.34 -4.71
C GLU A 294 -33.27 22.13 -5.56
N PRO A 295 -33.59 22.42 -6.83
CA PRO A 295 -32.86 23.37 -7.62
C PRO A 295 -32.77 24.75 -6.96
N GLY A 296 -31.66 25.46 -7.15
CA GLY A 296 -31.41 26.75 -6.52
C GLY A 296 -29.98 27.22 -6.73
N THR A 297 -29.65 28.37 -6.14
CA THR A 297 -28.30 28.90 -6.08
C THR A 297 -27.71 28.62 -4.70
N TYR A 298 -26.58 27.97 -4.66
CA TYR A 298 -25.94 27.49 -3.45
C TYR A 298 -24.46 27.83 -3.42
N THR A 299 -23.94 28.01 -2.21
CA THR A 299 -22.51 28.20 -1.98
C THR A 299 -22.05 27.19 -0.93
N PHE A 300 -20.91 26.55 -1.17
CA PHE A 300 -20.27 25.65 -0.21
C PHE A 300 -18.79 25.96 -0.05
N ASP A 301 -18.28 25.71 1.15
CA ASP A 301 -16.90 25.96 1.52
C ASP A 301 -15.98 24.84 1.01
N VAL A 302 -14.93 25.20 0.29
CA VAL A 302 -13.91 24.30 -0.22
C VAL A 302 -12.58 24.44 0.53
N SER A 303 -12.44 25.43 1.41
CA SER A 303 -11.20 25.70 2.15
C SER A 303 -10.71 24.52 2.99
N PRO A 304 -11.59 23.70 3.60
CA PRO A 304 -11.16 22.55 4.38
C PRO A 304 -10.42 21.46 3.61
N TYR A 305 -10.46 21.51 2.29
CA TYR A 305 -9.78 20.51 1.43
C TYR A 305 -8.40 20.98 0.97
N PHE A 306 -8.01 22.19 1.30
CA PHE A 306 -6.82 22.85 0.78
C PHE A 306 -6.01 23.60 1.85
N THR A 307 -6.09 23.27 3.11
CA THR A 307 -5.26 23.88 4.15
C THR A 307 -4.12 22.98 4.55
N THR A 308 -3.04 23.54 5.05
CA THR A 308 -1.88 22.78 5.54
C THR A 308 -2.23 21.81 6.68
N ASP A 309 -3.31 22.08 7.40
CA ASP A 309 -3.81 21.23 8.48
C ASP A 309 -4.78 20.16 8.00
N SER A 310 -5.13 20.19 6.72
CA SER A 310 -6.16 19.39 6.14
C SER A 310 -5.58 18.39 5.20
N TYR A 311 -4.87 17.43 5.48
CA TYR A 311 -5.10 16.24 4.73
C TYR A 311 -4.23 15.96 3.56
N GLY A 312 -3.50 15.05 3.79
CA GLY A 312 -2.53 14.56 2.95
C GLY A 312 -2.88 14.14 1.56
N TYR A 313 -4.04 13.87 1.20
CA TYR A 313 -4.28 13.47 -0.17
C TYR A 313 -4.24 14.61 -1.15
N ALA A 314 -4.43 15.76 -0.66
CA ALA A 314 -4.05 16.95 -1.40
C ALA A 314 -2.57 17.27 -1.22
N TYR A 315 -1.79 16.31 -0.84
CA TYR A 315 -0.48 16.46 -0.29
C TYR A 315 0.50 17.11 -1.24
N GLU A 316 0.43 16.87 -2.49
CA GLU A 316 1.22 17.62 -3.47
C GLU A 316 0.93 19.12 -3.41
N LEU A 317 -0.13 19.46 -2.76
CA LEU A 317 -0.65 20.79 -2.61
C LEU A 317 -0.59 21.27 -1.19
N ASN A 318 -0.43 20.43 -0.21
CA ASN A 318 -0.66 20.75 1.19
C ASN A 318 0.58 21.16 1.97
N THR A 319 1.73 21.12 1.41
CA THR A 319 2.94 21.64 2.05
C THR A 319 2.97 23.16 2.08
N ARG A 320 1.90 23.80 1.61
CA ARG A 320 1.76 25.24 1.48
C ARG A 320 0.28 25.59 1.37
N ASP A 321 -0.04 26.83 1.24
CA ASP A 321 -1.39 27.29 1.00
C ASP A 321 -1.83 26.93 -0.43
N ASP A 322 -2.43 25.74 -0.56
CA ASP A 322 -2.80 25.18 -1.85
C ASP A 322 -3.96 25.90 -2.52
N LEU A 323 -4.73 26.67 -1.79
CA LEU A 323 -5.72 27.57 -2.37
C LEU A 323 -5.08 28.62 -3.26
N VAL A 324 -3.82 28.96 -3.06
CA VAL A 324 -3.06 29.84 -3.95
C VAL A 324 -2.99 29.28 -5.35
N LEU A 325 -2.95 27.95 -5.51
CA LEU A 325 -2.90 27.29 -6.81
C LEU A 325 -4.25 27.26 -7.52
N ALA A 326 -5.36 27.32 -6.79
CA ALA A 326 -6.69 27.30 -7.38
C ALA A 326 -6.91 28.50 -8.32
N SER A 327 -7.43 28.25 -9.49
CA SER A 327 -7.63 29.25 -10.56
C SER A 327 -9.07 29.31 -11.03
N SER A 328 -9.72 28.17 -11.20
CA SER A 328 -11.08 28.06 -11.72
C SER A 328 -11.86 26.94 -11.07
N ALA A 329 -13.19 27.01 -11.22
CA ALA A 329 -14.10 25.90 -10.98
C ALA A 329 -14.76 25.51 -12.30
N ASP A 330 -14.72 24.23 -12.66
CA ASP A 330 -15.21 23.71 -13.93
C ASP A 330 -16.26 22.63 -13.74
N LEU A 331 -17.26 22.59 -14.61
CA LEU A 331 -18.20 21.49 -14.72
C LEU A 331 -17.61 20.39 -15.58
N LEU A 332 -17.38 19.21 -14.98
CA LEU A 332 -16.87 18.05 -15.69
C LEU A 332 -17.98 17.30 -16.43
N TRP A 333 -19.12 17.08 -15.76
CA TRP A 333 -20.31 16.51 -16.36
C TRP A 333 -21.56 16.82 -15.55
N GLN A 334 -22.74 16.71 -16.18
CA GLN A 334 -24.06 16.85 -15.58
C GLN A 334 -25.05 15.83 -16.17
N SER A 335 -25.99 15.36 -15.35
CA SER A 335 -26.96 14.30 -15.72
C SER A 335 -28.12 14.81 -16.59
N THR A 336 -28.28 16.10 -16.73
CA THR A 336 -29.33 16.74 -17.52
C THR A 336 -28.76 17.99 -18.17
N GLN A 337 -29.07 18.23 -19.44
CA GLN A 337 -28.62 19.43 -20.15
C GLN A 337 -29.00 20.71 -19.40
N SER A 338 -28.06 21.61 -19.28
CA SER A 338 -28.22 22.89 -18.60
C SER A 338 -28.75 22.72 -17.15
N MET A 339 -28.33 21.66 -16.46
CA MET A 339 -28.64 21.49 -15.05
C MET A 339 -27.89 22.53 -14.22
N ILE A 340 -26.59 22.67 -14.45
CA ILE A 340 -25.77 23.74 -13.88
C ILE A 340 -25.67 24.88 -14.86
N THR A 341 -26.20 26.04 -14.48
CA THR A 341 -26.23 27.23 -15.34
C THR A 341 -25.20 28.28 -14.97
N SER A 342 -24.67 28.22 -13.77
CA SER A 342 -23.51 29.02 -13.35
C SER A 342 -22.66 28.24 -12.35
N LEU A 343 -21.36 28.46 -12.41
CA LEU A 343 -20.36 27.86 -11.52
C LEU A 343 -19.21 28.86 -11.36
N THR A 344 -18.91 29.24 -10.14
CA THR A 344 -17.90 30.28 -9.86
C THR A 344 -17.10 29.93 -8.60
N LEU A 345 -15.79 29.99 -8.71
CA LEU A 345 -14.89 30.00 -7.56
C LEU A 345 -14.82 31.44 -7.01
N SER A 346 -14.94 31.60 -5.69
CA SER A 346 -14.82 32.90 -5.02
C SER A 346 -13.42 33.52 -5.23
N ALA A 347 -13.33 34.86 -5.14
CA ALA A 347 -12.07 35.57 -5.33
C ALA A 347 -11.01 35.18 -4.27
N ASP A 348 -11.44 34.86 -3.06
CA ASP A 348 -10.60 34.33 -1.99
C ASP A 348 -10.31 32.82 -2.10
N LYS A 349 -10.88 32.17 -3.15
CA LYS A 349 -10.72 30.74 -3.48
C LYS A 349 -11.23 29.76 -2.41
N LYS A 350 -12.03 30.24 -1.47
CA LYS A 350 -12.51 29.42 -0.33
C LYS A 350 -13.87 28.80 -0.55
N SER A 351 -14.63 29.25 -1.55
CA SER A 351 -15.96 28.72 -1.80
C SER A 351 -16.28 28.60 -3.27
N ILE A 352 -17.17 27.66 -3.58
CA ILE A 352 -17.82 27.54 -4.89
C ILE A 352 -19.26 27.95 -4.76
N THR A 353 -19.69 28.87 -5.64
CA THR A 353 -21.10 29.21 -5.85
C THR A 353 -21.57 28.61 -7.18
N PHE A 354 -22.70 27.92 -7.16
CA PHE A 354 -23.32 27.38 -8.36
C PHE A 354 -24.83 27.59 -8.39
N THR A 355 -25.41 27.60 -9.58
CA THR A 355 -26.85 27.59 -9.78
C THR A 355 -27.26 26.31 -10.48
N ALA A 356 -28.08 25.51 -9.79
CA ALA A 356 -28.74 24.34 -10.37
C ALA A 356 -30.16 24.75 -10.80
N ALA A 357 -30.43 24.65 -12.09
CA ALA A 357 -31.75 24.94 -12.67
C ALA A 357 -32.67 23.72 -12.70
N LYS A 358 -32.12 22.51 -12.52
CA LYS A 358 -32.83 21.23 -12.60
C LYS A 358 -32.30 20.26 -11.54
N PRO A 359 -33.14 19.31 -11.08
CA PRO A 359 -32.67 18.21 -10.22
C PRO A 359 -31.74 17.27 -11.04
N GLY A 360 -30.85 16.59 -10.34
CA GLY A 360 -29.92 15.63 -10.95
C GLY A 360 -28.57 15.55 -10.26
N ASN A 361 -27.57 15.14 -11.02
CA ASN A 361 -26.19 14.98 -10.57
C ASN A 361 -25.25 15.78 -11.47
N ALA A 362 -24.22 16.36 -10.87
CA ALA A 362 -23.12 16.98 -11.60
C ALA A 362 -21.80 16.72 -10.86
N LEU A 363 -20.70 16.65 -11.61
CA LEU A 363 -19.35 16.62 -11.07
C LEU A 363 -18.66 17.93 -11.43
N VAL A 364 -18.19 18.64 -10.42
CA VAL A 364 -17.45 19.89 -10.59
C VAL A 364 -16.04 19.73 -10.04
N ALA A 365 -15.10 20.49 -10.59
CA ALA A 365 -13.70 20.42 -10.19
C ALA A 365 -13.11 21.81 -9.95
N ILE A 366 -12.15 21.90 -9.05
CA ILE A 366 -11.23 23.03 -8.92
C ILE A 366 -9.97 22.72 -9.70
N ARG A 367 -9.48 23.68 -10.48
CA ARG A 367 -8.25 23.57 -11.27
C ARG A 367 -7.23 24.65 -10.88
N ASP A 368 -5.97 24.32 -11.09
CA ASP A 368 -4.88 25.29 -11.09
C ASP A 368 -4.79 26.09 -12.39
N THR A 369 -3.78 26.95 -12.52
CA THR A 369 -3.53 27.76 -13.72
C THR A 369 -3.07 26.94 -14.92
N GLU A 370 -2.58 25.73 -14.71
CA GLU A 370 -2.15 24.80 -15.76
C GLU A 370 -3.29 23.89 -16.24
N GLY A 371 -4.45 23.98 -15.57
CA GLY A 371 -5.63 23.19 -15.87
C GLY A 371 -5.65 21.83 -15.16
N THR A 372 -4.70 21.55 -14.26
CA THR A 372 -4.68 20.33 -13.45
C THR A 372 -5.85 20.36 -12.46
N ILE A 373 -6.57 19.25 -12.34
CA ILE A 373 -7.62 19.12 -11.32
C ILE A 373 -6.95 18.95 -9.95
N LEU A 374 -7.29 19.86 -9.06
CA LEU A 374 -6.83 19.84 -7.67
C LEU A 374 -7.79 19.02 -6.78
N TRP A 375 -9.08 19.18 -6.98
CA TRP A 375 -10.13 18.45 -6.29
C TRP A 375 -11.43 18.47 -7.09
N SER A 376 -12.36 17.55 -6.78
CA SER A 376 -13.68 17.46 -7.41
C SER A 376 -14.76 17.18 -6.39
N PHE A 377 -15.97 17.66 -6.67
CA PHE A 377 -17.16 17.53 -5.83
C PHE A 377 -18.33 17.00 -6.64
N HIS A 378 -19.06 16.07 -6.08
CA HIS A 378 -20.34 15.60 -6.61
C HIS A 378 -21.47 16.50 -6.11
N LEU A 379 -22.14 17.19 -7.01
CA LEU A 379 -23.37 17.92 -6.70
C LEU A 379 -24.57 17.02 -6.92
N TRP A 380 -25.37 16.81 -5.88
CA TRP A 380 -26.56 15.96 -5.92
C TRP A 380 -27.80 16.74 -5.55
N ILE A 381 -28.61 17.10 -6.54
CA ILE A 381 -29.84 17.88 -6.36
C ILE A 381 -31.02 16.92 -6.46
N SER A 382 -31.46 16.46 -5.32
CA SER A 382 -32.58 15.51 -5.16
C SER A 382 -33.04 15.50 -3.71
N PRO A 383 -34.35 15.51 -3.43
CA PRO A 383 -34.82 15.28 -2.07
C PRO A 383 -34.47 13.86 -1.65
N VAL A 384 -33.91 13.71 -0.46
CA VAL A 384 -33.55 12.42 0.13
C VAL A 384 -34.13 12.33 1.53
N GLU A 385 -34.53 11.13 1.93
CA GLU A 385 -35.05 10.83 3.24
C GLU A 385 -34.18 9.79 3.96
N THR A 386 -34.31 9.72 5.27
CA THR A 386 -33.58 8.76 6.09
C THR A 386 -34.58 7.81 6.74
N VAL A 387 -34.28 6.52 6.69
CA VAL A 387 -35.10 5.46 7.28
C VAL A 387 -34.32 4.77 8.39
N LEU A 388 -34.96 4.62 9.54
CA LEU A 388 -34.39 3.88 10.67
C LEU A 388 -34.57 2.37 10.44
N TYR A 389 -33.47 1.64 10.45
CA TYR A 389 -33.44 0.19 10.38
C TYR A 389 -33.51 -0.44 11.77
N PRO A 390 -33.98 -1.71 11.90
CA PRO A 390 -34.11 -2.37 13.19
C PRO A 390 -32.80 -2.48 14.00
N ASN A 391 -31.65 -2.49 13.34
CA ASN A 391 -30.34 -2.49 13.99
C ASN A 391 -29.86 -1.09 14.44
N GLY A 392 -30.71 -0.07 14.34
CA GLY A 392 -30.42 1.29 14.79
C GLY A 392 -29.75 2.18 13.73
N TYR A 393 -29.41 1.66 12.55
CA TYR A 393 -28.86 2.48 11.48
C TYR A 393 -29.93 3.37 10.84
N TYR A 394 -29.58 4.63 10.64
CA TYR A 394 -30.33 5.56 9.81
C TYR A 394 -29.75 5.52 8.39
N VAL A 395 -30.53 5.05 7.43
CA VAL A 395 -30.10 4.75 6.07
C VAL A 395 -30.80 5.67 5.09
N LEU A 396 -30.10 6.22 4.10
CA LEU A 396 -30.76 6.99 3.03
C LEU A 396 -31.76 6.10 2.26
N ASP A 397 -32.89 6.67 1.87
CA ASP A 397 -33.98 5.98 1.18
C ASP A 397 -33.62 5.47 -0.22
N ARG A 398 -32.48 5.92 -0.77
CA ARG A 398 -32.02 5.60 -2.13
C ARG A 398 -30.52 5.44 -2.21
N ASN A 399 -30.02 4.87 -3.31
CA ASN A 399 -28.59 4.80 -3.61
C ASN A 399 -28.02 6.19 -3.84
N LEU A 400 -26.75 6.38 -3.51
CA LEU A 400 -26.03 7.64 -3.70
C LEU A 400 -26.10 8.09 -5.18
N GLY A 401 -26.57 9.31 -5.41
CA GLY A 401 -26.77 9.87 -6.73
C GLY A 401 -28.09 9.43 -7.43
N ALA A 402 -28.95 8.64 -6.78
CA ALA A 402 -30.26 8.34 -7.34
C ALA A 402 -31.18 9.58 -7.33
N ARG A 403 -31.83 9.82 -8.47
CA ARG A 403 -32.73 10.98 -8.65
C ARG A 403 -34.15 10.73 -8.14
N SER A 404 -34.51 9.45 -7.98
CA SER A 404 -35.78 9.03 -7.39
C SER A 404 -35.59 7.75 -6.56
N ASN A 405 -36.59 7.35 -5.78
CA ASN A 405 -36.71 6.05 -5.13
C ASN A 405 -37.87 5.23 -5.72
N THR A 406 -38.38 5.62 -6.89
CA THR A 406 -39.50 4.96 -7.57
C THR A 406 -39.06 3.59 -8.08
N LYS A 407 -39.86 2.58 -7.74
CA LYS A 407 -39.64 1.20 -8.20
C LYS A 407 -39.74 1.12 -9.73
N GLY A 408 -38.78 0.44 -10.35
CA GLY A 408 -38.80 0.21 -11.79
C GLY A 408 -38.23 1.34 -12.66
N GLU A 409 -37.76 2.42 -12.08
CA GLU A 409 -37.18 3.53 -12.81
C GLU A 409 -35.64 3.50 -12.80
N ILE A 410 -35.02 3.82 -13.95
CA ILE A 410 -33.55 3.99 -14.04
C ILE A 410 -33.08 5.12 -13.13
N SER A 411 -33.88 6.16 -12.95
CA SER A 411 -33.60 7.27 -12.04
C SER A 411 -33.37 6.85 -10.59
N SER A 412 -33.79 5.63 -10.19
CA SER A 412 -33.55 5.05 -8.87
C SER A 412 -32.21 4.31 -8.74
N TRP A 413 -31.45 4.13 -9.82
CA TRP A 413 -30.23 3.31 -9.79
C TRP A 413 -29.10 3.97 -8.99
N GLY A 414 -28.89 5.26 -9.14
CA GLY A 414 -27.76 5.99 -8.56
C GLY A 414 -26.50 5.86 -9.39
N LEU A 415 -25.40 6.34 -8.81
CA LEU A 415 -24.09 6.38 -9.47
C LEU A 415 -23.20 5.23 -9.00
N TYR A 416 -22.12 4.99 -9.73
CA TYR A 416 -21.20 3.89 -9.47
C TYR A 416 -19.87 4.41 -8.93
N TYR A 417 -19.28 3.67 -8.01
CA TYR A 417 -18.03 4.02 -7.36
C TYR A 417 -17.07 2.82 -7.39
N GLN A 418 -15.82 3.06 -7.68
CA GLN A 418 -14.76 2.09 -7.38
C GLN A 418 -14.45 2.17 -5.89
N TRP A 419 -14.22 1.03 -5.25
CA TRP A 419 -14.02 1.03 -3.79
C TRP A 419 -12.87 1.95 -3.36
N GLY A 420 -13.12 2.83 -2.43
CA GLY A 420 -12.15 3.80 -1.94
C GLY A 420 -12.09 5.12 -2.73
N ARG A 421 -12.76 5.23 -3.88
CA ARG A 421 -12.82 6.49 -4.65
C ARG A 421 -13.96 7.38 -4.19
N LYS A 422 -13.68 8.69 -4.17
CA LYS A 422 -14.67 9.73 -3.83
C LYS A 422 -15.56 10.14 -4.99
N ASP A 423 -15.11 9.91 -6.22
CA ASP A 423 -15.76 10.42 -7.42
C ASP A 423 -16.69 9.40 -8.07
N PRO A 424 -17.91 9.81 -8.43
CA PRO A 424 -18.88 8.95 -9.07
C PRO A 424 -18.59 8.74 -10.55
N MET A 425 -18.86 7.52 -11.02
CA MET A 425 -18.99 7.18 -12.42
C MET A 425 -20.47 7.19 -12.80
N PRO A 426 -20.86 7.96 -13.83
CA PRO A 426 -22.24 7.98 -14.31
C PRO A 426 -22.63 6.69 -15.02
N GLU A 427 -23.92 6.48 -15.21
CA GLU A 427 -24.50 5.36 -15.95
C GLU A 427 -24.29 5.51 -17.45
N LEU A 428 -23.06 5.41 -17.93
CA LEU A 428 -22.77 5.52 -19.36
C LEU A 428 -22.76 4.16 -20.05
N MET A 429 -23.36 4.12 -21.21
CA MET A 429 -23.25 2.97 -22.10
C MET A 429 -22.03 3.10 -23.01
N LYS A 430 -21.26 2.02 -23.11
CA LYS A 430 -20.25 1.87 -24.14
C LYS A 430 -20.89 1.23 -25.38
N GLY A 431 -20.88 1.97 -26.51
CA GLY A 431 -21.17 1.42 -27.82
C GLY A 431 -22.62 1.47 -28.29
N ASN A 432 -22.84 1.13 -29.55
CA ASN A 432 -24.10 1.22 -30.32
C ASN A 432 -25.22 0.25 -29.92
N ALA A 433 -25.31 -0.17 -28.67
CA ALA A 433 -26.34 -1.09 -28.22
C ALA A 433 -27.66 -0.31 -28.04
N THR A 434 -28.55 -0.42 -28.99
CA THR A 434 -29.82 0.29 -29.14
C THR A 434 -30.90 -0.07 -28.10
N TRP A 435 -30.59 -0.86 -27.11
CA TRP A 435 -31.59 -1.39 -26.19
C TRP A 435 -31.36 -1.13 -24.70
N TRP A 436 -30.37 -0.30 -24.38
CA TRP A 436 -30.12 0.10 -23.00
C TRP A 436 -30.10 1.61 -22.92
N ALA A 437 -31.19 2.24 -22.66
CA ALA A 437 -31.24 3.67 -22.40
C ALA A 437 -30.74 3.95 -20.97
N ALA A 438 -29.42 3.84 -20.75
CA ALA A 438 -28.79 4.55 -19.67
C ALA A 438 -28.80 6.05 -19.98
N GLY A 439 -28.84 6.89 -18.97
CA GLY A 439 -28.92 8.34 -19.17
C GLY A 439 -27.75 8.87 -19.98
N THR A 440 -27.99 9.85 -20.83
CA THR A 440 -26.94 10.65 -21.45
C THR A 440 -26.48 11.68 -20.42
N TYR A 441 -25.16 11.85 -20.28
CA TYR A 441 -24.55 12.87 -19.47
C TYR A 441 -23.91 13.92 -20.37
N TYR A 442 -23.78 15.13 -19.89
CA TYR A 442 -23.45 16.27 -20.71
C TYR A 442 -22.31 17.07 -20.10
N THR A 443 -21.50 17.66 -20.95
CA THR A 443 -20.50 18.68 -20.58
C THR A 443 -21.17 20.06 -20.41
N MET A 444 -20.41 21.08 -20.09
CA MET A 444 -20.94 22.43 -19.87
C MET A 444 -21.60 23.03 -21.13
N ASP A 445 -21.09 22.70 -22.32
CA ASP A 445 -21.65 23.10 -23.62
C ASP A 445 -22.80 22.21 -24.11
N ASN A 446 -23.29 21.30 -23.21
CA ASN A 446 -24.33 20.31 -23.49
C ASN A 446 -23.97 19.27 -24.57
N SER A 447 -22.71 19.09 -24.88
CA SER A 447 -22.26 17.93 -25.65
C SER A 447 -22.25 16.64 -24.80
N ASP A 448 -22.28 15.49 -25.46
CA ASP A 448 -22.29 14.19 -24.76
C ASP A 448 -20.99 13.98 -23.99
N PHE A 449 -21.12 13.73 -22.70
CA PHE A 449 -20.00 13.33 -21.86
C PHE A 449 -19.75 11.81 -21.95
N ARG A 450 -18.50 11.42 -21.92
CA ARG A 450 -18.09 10.01 -21.89
C ARG A 450 -17.04 9.76 -20.83
N VAL A 451 -17.14 8.61 -20.16
CA VAL A 451 -16.13 8.14 -19.19
C VAL A 451 -14.96 7.54 -19.97
N ASP A 452 -13.77 7.99 -19.65
CA ASP A 452 -12.53 7.37 -20.15
C ASP A 452 -12.14 6.17 -19.30
N GLY A 453 -11.36 5.26 -19.89
CA GLY A 453 -10.87 4.08 -19.19
C GLY A 453 -9.39 3.85 -19.39
N ILE A 454 -8.66 3.71 -18.29
CA ILE A 454 -7.23 3.37 -18.31
C ILE A 454 -6.99 2.05 -17.60
N ALA A 455 -5.98 1.29 -18.01
CA ALA A 455 -5.51 0.14 -17.24
C ALA A 455 -4.70 0.62 -16.05
N SER A 456 -4.87 -0.03 -14.87
CA SER A 456 -4.00 0.23 -13.73
C SER A 456 -2.56 -0.17 -14.08
N GLY A 457 -1.60 0.66 -13.69
CA GLY A 457 -0.18 0.50 -13.99
C GLY A 457 0.67 1.39 -13.08
N PRO A 458 2.00 1.40 -13.24
CA PRO A 458 2.87 2.25 -12.43
C PRO A 458 2.42 3.71 -12.42
N GLY A 459 2.37 4.33 -11.24
CA GLY A 459 1.89 5.70 -11.05
C GLY A 459 0.37 5.84 -10.97
N ILE A 460 -0.39 4.74 -11.02
CA ILE A 460 -1.84 4.76 -10.82
C ILE A 460 -2.15 4.48 -9.35
N ASP A 461 -2.53 5.50 -8.65
CA ASP A 461 -2.86 5.51 -7.23
C ASP A 461 -4.06 6.42 -6.94
N HIS A 462 -4.33 6.71 -5.67
CA HIS A 462 -5.45 7.57 -5.31
C HIS A 462 -5.23 9.05 -5.71
N TYR A 463 -3.99 9.53 -5.81
CA TYR A 463 -3.73 10.89 -6.32
C TYR A 463 -3.94 11.00 -7.82
N TYR A 464 -3.54 9.96 -8.56
CA TYR A 464 -3.92 9.88 -9.96
C TYR A 464 -5.45 9.97 -10.11
N ALA A 465 -6.20 9.24 -9.27
CA ALA A 465 -7.65 9.26 -9.29
C ALA A 465 -8.25 10.64 -8.96
N ILE A 466 -7.64 11.41 -8.03
CA ILE A 466 -8.04 12.79 -7.73
C ILE A 466 -7.89 13.70 -8.94
N LYS A 467 -6.76 13.61 -9.63
CA LYS A 467 -6.48 14.40 -10.85
C LYS A 467 -7.30 13.96 -12.06
N HIS A 468 -7.84 12.73 -12.03
CA HIS A 468 -8.59 12.11 -13.13
C HIS A 468 -9.95 11.56 -12.65
N PRO A 469 -10.83 12.41 -12.08
CA PRO A 469 -12.07 11.97 -11.44
C PRO A 469 -13.07 11.35 -12.43
N THR A 470 -12.95 11.63 -13.72
CA THR A 470 -13.81 11.12 -14.80
C THR A 470 -13.29 9.86 -15.47
N THR A 471 -12.13 9.34 -15.03
CA THR A 471 -11.48 8.17 -15.63
C THR A 471 -11.78 6.91 -14.82
N PHE A 472 -12.34 5.89 -15.44
CA PHE A 472 -12.47 4.55 -14.83
C PHE A 472 -11.14 3.81 -14.89
N ILE A 473 -10.61 3.38 -13.75
CA ILE A 473 -9.32 2.69 -13.67
C ILE A 473 -9.56 1.18 -13.65
N LYS A 474 -9.22 0.52 -14.75
CA LYS A 474 -9.37 -0.93 -14.89
C LYS A 474 -8.29 -1.65 -14.10
N LYS A 475 -8.55 -2.87 -13.67
CA LYS A 475 -7.54 -3.70 -13.01
C LYS A 475 -6.31 -3.93 -13.91
N ALA A 476 -5.13 -4.07 -13.30
CA ALA A 476 -3.92 -4.48 -13.99
C ALA A 476 -3.80 -6.01 -14.00
N GLY A 477 -3.92 -6.63 -15.19
CA GLY A 477 -3.68 -8.07 -15.35
C GLY A 477 -4.67 -8.99 -14.59
N SER A 478 -4.25 -10.24 -14.35
CA SER A 478 -5.08 -11.26 -13.69
C SER A 478 -4.91 -11.32 -12.17
N THR A 479 -3.79 -10.87 -11.66
CA THR A 479 -3.41 -10.99 -10.24
C THR A 479 -3.68 -9.72 -9.43
N ASN A 480 -3.54 -8.53 -10.03
CA ASN A 480 -3.91 -7.29 -9.36
C ASN A 480 -5.37 -6.96 -9.62
N VAL A 481 -6.19 -7.08 -8.59
CA VAL A 481 -7.66 -6.89 -8.63
C VAL A 481 -8.10 -5.52 -8.11
N ASP A 482 -7.15 -4.69 -7.70
CA ASP A 482 -7.36 -3.31 -7.30
C ASP A 482 -7.22 -2.36 -8.49
N TRP A 483 -7.82 -1.18 -8.39
CA TRP A 483 -7.56 -0.06 -9.29
C TRP A 483 -6.27 0.68 -8.92
N ILE A 484 -5.82 0.63 -7.65
CA ILE A 484 -4.50 1.09 -7.23
C ILE A 484 -3.47 0.06 -7.65
N TYR A 485 -2.44 0.48 -8.38
CA TYR A 485 -1.43 -0.43 -8.92
C TYR A 485 -0.55 -1.03 -7.84
N GLU A 486 -0.01 -0.21 -6.95
CA GLU A 486 0.86 -0.62 -5.85
C GLU A 486 0.29 -0.19 -4.50
N GLY A 487 0.50 -1.03 -3.49
CA GLY A 487 0.28 -0.68 -2.11
C GLY A 487 -1.16 -0.76 -1.59
N GLY A 488 -2.20 -0.60 -2.34
CA GLY A 488 -3.61 -0.60 -1.88
C GLY A 488 -3.83 0.19 -0.57
N ASN A 489 -4.97 0.85 -0.42
CA ASN A 489 -5.27 1.58 0.81
C ASN A 489 -6.59 1.08 1.41
N ASP A 490 -6.54 0.45 2.58
CA ASP A 490 -7.69 -0.14 3.27
C ASP A 490 -8.53 0.87 4.07
N ARG A 491 -8.07 2.12 4.14
CA ARG A 491 -8.65 3.17 5.01
C ARG A 491 -9.50 4.21 4.28
N LEU A 492 -9.53 4.19 2.95
CA LEU A 492 -10.10 5.25 2.12
C LEU A 492 -11.55 5.61 2.45
N TRP A 493 -12.38 4.69 2.89
CA TRP A 493 -13.77 4.97 3.25
C TRP A 493 -14.04 4.95 4.76
N GLY A 494 -13.13 5.55 5.52
CA GLY A 494 -13.42 5.85 6.92
C GLY A 494 -13.18 4.70 7.90
N ASN A 495 -12.36 3.74 7.52
CA ASN A 495 -11.90 2.66 8.38
C ASN A 495 -10.45 2.94 8.83
N PRO A 496 -10.22 3.74 9.88
CA PRO A 496 -8.89 4.25 10.22
C PRO A 496 -7.87 3.16 10.53
N GLU A 497 -8.32 2.01 11.00
CA GLU A 497 -7.45 0.89 11.34
C GLU A 497 -7.35 -0.17 10.23
N GLY A 498 -8.12 -0.02 9.14
CA GLY A 498 -8.11 -0.95 8.03
C GLY A 498 -8.66 -2.33 8.35
N HIS A 499 -9.49 -2.47 9.37
CA HIS A 499 -10.10 -3.76 9.74
C HIS A 499 -11.05 -4.28 8.66
N SER A 500 -11.02 -5.59 8.41
CA SER A 500 -11.92 -6.23 7.44
C SER A 500 -13.40 -6.18 7.82
N LYS A 501 -13.71 -6.04 9.10
CA LYS A 501 -15.07 -5.93 9.64
C LYS A 501 -15.09 -4.86 10.74
N PRO A 502 -15.00 -3.58 10.38
CA PRO A 502 -15.00 -2.51 11.37
C PRO A 502 -16.38 -2.37 12.02
N ASP A 503 -16.39 -2.10 13.32
CA ASP A 503 -17.61 -1.66 14.02
C ASP A 503 -17.97 -0.24 13.54
N ILE A 504 -19.25 0.04 13.32
CA ILE A 504 -19.75 1.38 12.94
C ILE A 504 -19.25 2.47 13.90
N LYS A 505 -19.09 2.13 15.19
CA LYS A 505 -18.64 3.07 16.22
C LYS A 505 -17.18 3.49 16.05
N THR A 506 -16.39 2.68 15.36
CA THR A 506 -14.96 2.96 15.07
C THR A 506 -14.78 3.61 13.70
N LEU A 507 -15.81 3.58 12.86
CA LEU A 507 -15.76 4.23 11.56
C LEU A 507 -15.83 5.74 11.71
N LYS A 508 -14.97 6.43 10.97
CA LYS A 508 -14.95 7.90 10.86
C LYS A 508 -15.07 8.27 9.39
N LYS A 509 -15.95 9.24 9.08
CA LYS A 509 -16.07 9.71 7.70
C LYS A 509 -14.74 10.29 7.22
N SER A 510 -14.16 9.68 6.18
CA SER A 510 -12.97 10.23 5.54
C SER A 510 -13.34 11.24 4.46
N ILE A 511 -12.36 12.01 4.00
CA ILE A 511 -12.53 12.91 2.86
C ILE A 511 -12.69 12.16 1.53
N TYR A 512 -12.32 10.88 1.45
CA TYR A 512 -12.56 10.02 0.28
C TYR A 512 -13.93 9.35 0.32
N ASP A 513 -14.65 9.45 1.44
CA ASP A 513 -16.00 8.92 1.53
C ASP A 513 -16.94 9.74 0.63
N PRO A 514 -17.63 9.11 -0.33
CA PRO A 514 -18.43 9.80 -1.33
C PRO A 514 -19.82 10.23 -0.83
N CYS A 515 -20.22 9.83 0.38
CA CYS A 515 -21.55 10.16 0.91
C CYS A 515 -21.68 11.64 1.30
N PRO A 516 -22.91 12.19 1.34
CA PRO A 516 -23.13 13.56 1.77
C PRO A 516 -22.71 13.84 3.21
N GLU A 517 -22.70 15.11 3.60
CA GLU A 517 -22.42 15.53 4.97
C GLU A 517 -23.36 14.82 5.96
N GLY A 518 -22.79 14.35 7.08
CA GLY A 518 -23.53 13.61 8.10
C GLY A 518 -23.80 12.13 7.74
N TYR A 519 -23.36 11.68 6.56
CA TYR A 519 -23.50 10.29 6.13
C TYR A 519 -22.16 9.71 5.69
N MET A 520 -22.06 8.39 5.72
CA MET A 520 -20.87 7.64 5.30
C MET A 520 -21.28 6.36 4.56
N VAL A 521 -20.32 5.74 3.86
CA VAL A 521 -20.53 4.44 3.23
C VAL A 521 -20.90 3.41 4.28
N SER A 522 -21.94 2.60 4.00
CA SER A 522 -22.49 1.66 4.97
C SER A 522 -21.46 0.64 5.46
N PRO A 523 -21.48 0.31 6.75
CA PRO A 523 -20.67 -0.76 7.32
C PRO A 523 -21.16 -2.12 6.84
N LEU A 524 -20.31 -3.15 7.01
CA LEU A 524 -20.57 -4.49 6.50
C LEU A 524 -21.79 -5.17 7.16
N ASP A 525 -22.09 -4.84 8.39
CA ASP A 525 -23.19 -5.43 9.17
C ASP A 525 -24.57 -4.82 8.91
N LEU A 526 -24.66 -3.80 8.04
CA LEU A 526 -25.92 -3.12 7.74
C LEU A 526 -27.09 -4.09 7.47
N PHE A 527 -26.85 -5.13 6.67
CA PHE A 527 -27.89 -6.07 6.29
C PHE A 527 -27.93 -7.34 7.15
N SER A 528 -26.79 -7.83 7.61
CA SER A 528 -26.71 -9.04 8.44
C SER A 528 -27.40 -8.85 9.79
N ALA A 529 -27.25 -7.68 10.41
CA ALA A 529 -27.93 -7.34 11.64
C ALA A 529 -29.44 -7.17 11.48
N ASN A 530 -29.96 -7.04 10.26
CA ASN A 530 -31.38 -7.05 9.93
C ASN A 530 -31.94 -8.44 9.54
N GLY A 531 -31.22 -9.52 9.87
CA GLY A 531 -31.63 -10.88 9.62
C GLY A 531 -31.42 -11.36 8.19
N VAL A 532 -30.71 -10.59 7.36
CA VAL A 532 -30.32 -11.04 6.02
C VAL A 532 -29.10 -11.96 6.14
N THR A 533 -29.26 -13.22 5.83
CA THR A 533 -28.21 -14.23 5.88
C THR A 533 -27.88 -14.78 4.50
N LYS A 534 -26.71 -15.41 4.36
CA LYS A 534 -26.30 -16.04 3.11
C LYS A 534 -27.35 -17.06 2.64
N GLY A 535 -27.85 -16.90 1.42
CA GLY A 535 -28.87 -17.76 0.83
C GLY A 535 -30.30 -17.51 1.30
N ALA A 536 -30.54 -16.66 2.30
CA ALA A 536 -31.88 -16.35 2.79
C ALA A 536 -32.39 -15.01 2.29
N LEU A 537 -33.68 -14.93 1.98
CA LEU A 537 -34.35 -13.74 1.45
C LEU A 537 -35.59 -13.35 2.25
N THR A 538 -35.62 -13.67 3.51
CA THR A 538 -36.81 -13.53 4.33
C THR A 538 -37.42 -12.13 4.37
N ASN A 539 -36.58 -11.10 4.14
CA ASN A 539 -37.00 -9.68 4.25
C ASN A 539 -36.86 -8.89 2.95
N PHE A 540 -36.64 -9.55 1.81
CA PHE A 540 -36.50 -8.90 0.51
C PHE A 540 -37.46 -9.48 -0.54
N PRO A 541 -38.76 -9.16 -0.47
CA PRO A 541 -39.68 -9.60 -1.51
C PRO A 541 -39.25 -9.04 -2.88
N THR A 542 -39.34 -9.86 -3.90
CA THR A 542 -39.01 -9.52 -5.27
C THR A 542 -40.06 -8.59 -5.84
N TYR A 543 -39.64 -7.51 -6.50
CA TYR A 543 -40.53 -6.68 -7.32
C TYR A 543 -40.16 -6.87 -8.80
N GLY A 544 -41.16 -6.95 -9.67
CA GLY A 544 -40.94 -7.05 -11.13
C GLY A 544 -40.66 -8.45 -11.67
N GLY A 545 -40.83 -9.52 -10.93
CA GLY A 545 -40.70 -10.89 -11.43
C GLY A 545 -39.30 -11.23 -11.98
N VAL A 546 -39.21 -12.31 -12.78
CA VAL A 546 -37.99 -12.65 -13.51
C VAL A 546 -37.89 -11.71 -14.72
N PRO A 547 -36.90 -10.82 -14.78
CA PRO A 547 -36.88 -9.81 -15.82
C PRO A 547 -36.66 -10.41 -17.19
N ALA A 548 -37.43 -9.94 -18.17
CA ALA A 548 -37.00 -9.99 -19.54
C ALA A 548 -35.70 -9.16 -19.69
N ALA A 549 -34.90 -9.44 -20.69
CA ALA A 549 -33.59 -8.77 -20.92
C ALA A 549 -33.65 -7.23 -21.02
N THR A 550 -34.81 -6.64 -20.96
CA THR A 550 -35.10 -5.18 -21.06
C THR A 550 -35.59 -4.56 -19.76
N ALA A 551 -35.67 -5.29 -18.65
CA ALA A 551 -36.34 -4.77 -17.47
C ALA A 551 -35.50 -3.78 -16.69
N THR A 552 -35.93 -2.54 -16.67
CA THR A 552 -35.47 -1.47 -15.78
C THR A 552 -36.10 -1.57 -14.40
N ASP A 553 -37.10 -2.42 -14.24
CA ASP A 553 -37.93 -2.62 -13.07
C ASP A 553 -37.43 -3.70 -12.09
N SER A 554 -36.25 -4.27 -12.39
CA SER A 554 -35.67 -5.29 -11.53
C SER A 554 -35.11 -4.68 -10.26
N GLY A 555 -35.42 -5.32 -9.14
CA GLY A 555 -34.92 -4.91 -7.82
C GLY A 555 -35.64 -5.64 -6.71
N ARG A 556 -35.36 -5.22 -5.49
CA ARG A 556 -35.98 -5.76 -4.28
C ARG A 556 -36.45 -4.66 -3.36
N THR A 557 -37.50 -4.96 -2.62
CA THR A 557 -37.99 -4.11 -1.55
C THR A 557 -37.66 -4.73 -0.21
N LEU A 558 -37.02 -3.97 0.65
CA LEU A 558 -36.90 -4.28 2.07
C LEU A 558 -37.92 -3.44 2.81
N THR A 559 -38.88 -4.06 3.47
CA THR A 559 -39.84 -3.37 4.33
C THR A 559 -39.26 -3.30 5.74
N THR A 560 -38.96 -2.11 6.20
CA THR A 560 -38.36 -1.83 7.50
C THR A 560 -39.25 -0.86 8.28
N ASN A 561 -39.70 -1.22 9.48
CA ASN A 561 -40.61 -0.42 10.29
C ASN A 561 -41.87 0.04 9.54
N GLY A 562 -42.40 -0.81 8.64
CA GLY A 562 -43.54 -0.49 7.81
C GLY A 562 -43.26 0.42 6.61
N ILE A 563 -42.00 0.78 6.37
CA ILE A 563 -41.56 1.60 5.24
C ILE A 563 -40.82 0.72 4.22
N ASP A 564 -41.28 0.76 2.99
CA ASP A 564 -40.66 0.06 1.88
C ASP A 564 -39.42 0.78 1.38
N GLN A 565 -38.28 0.09 1.40
CA GLN A 565 -37.02 0.57 0.84
C GLN A 565 -36.74 -0.15 -0.47
N TRP A 566 -36.60 0.59 -1.56
CA TRP A 566 -36.29 0.06 -2.87
C TRP A 566 -34.77 -0.08 -3.07
N TYR A 567 -34.38 -1.26 -3.53
CA TYR A 567 -33.01 -1.60 -3.93
C TYR A 567 -33.03 -2.05 -5.39
N PRO A 568 -32.68 -1.16 -6.33
CA PRO A 568 -32.68 -1.51 -7.76
C PRO A 568 -31.55 -2.47 -8.11
N ALA A 569 -31.79 -3.40 -9.02
CA ALA A 569 -30.74 -4.21 -9.64
C ALA A 569 -30.03 -3.36 -10.70
N ALA A 570 -29.29 -2.39 -10.26
CA ALA A 570 -28.75 -1.30 -11.05
C ALA A 570 -27.49 -1.67 -11.85
N ARG A 571 -27.19 -2.96 -12.06
CA ARG A 571 -25.99 -3.41 -12.77
C ARG A 571 -24.68 -3.08 -12.07
N GLN A 572 -23.56 -3.13 -12.80
CA GLN A 572 -22.23 -2.81 -12.32
C GLN A 572 -21.33 -2.38 -13.48
N TYR A 573 -20.33 -1.57 -13.21
CA TYR A 573 -19.15 -1.53 -14.05
C TYR A 573 -18.27 -2.74 -13.73
N HIS A 574 -17.98 -3.54 -14.74
CA HIS A 574 -17.01 -4.62 -14.61
C HIS A 574 -15.59 -4.03 -14.54
N ASN A 575 -14.65 -4.78 -13.98
CA ASN A 575 -13.25 -4.34 -13.82
C ASN A 575 -12.49 -4.04 -15.12
N ASN A 576 -13.09 -4.29 -16.28
CA ASN A 576 -12.62 -3.89 -17.61
C ASN A 576 -13.42 -2.73 -18.23
N MET A 577 -14.28 -2.08 -17.44
CA MET A 577 -15.16 -0.96 -17.82
C MET A 577 -16.42 -1.37 -18.62
N ASP A 578 -16.70 -2.64 -18.82
CA ASP A 578 -17.97 -3.05 -19.44
C ASP A 578 -19.09 -2.99 -18.41
N LEU A 579 -20.24 -2.41 -18.79
CA LEU A 579 -21.46 -2.58 -17.99
C LEU A 579 -21.97 -4.01 -18.14
N SER A 580 -22.12 -4.71 -17.03
CA SER A 580 -22.74 -6.04 -17.03
C SER A 580 -24.26 -5.92 -16.90
N PRO A 581 -25.06 -6.72 -17.67
CA PRO A 581 -24.61 -7.79 -18.54
C PRO A 581 -24.08 -7.30 -19.89
N SER A 582 -23.17 -8.07 -20.49
CA SER A 582 -22.71 -7.81 -21.85
C SER A 582 -23.89 -7.92 -22.84
N PRO A 583 -24.08 -6.95 -23.73
CA PRO A 583 -25.17 -6.97 -24.71
C PRO A 583 -25.05 -8.09 -25.76
N THR A 584 -23.93 -8.79 -25.81
CA THR A 584 -23.65 -9.86 -26.79
C THR A 584 -23.89 -11.27 -26.25
N GLY A 585 -24.25 -11.41 -24.97
CA GLY A 585 -24.48 -12.70 -24.37
C GLY A 585 -25.92 -13.17 -24.54
N THR A 586 -26.11 -14.28 -25.17
CA THR A 586 -27.33 -15.16 -25.09
C THR A 586 -27.53 -15.68 -23.66
N SER A 587 -27.09 -14.91 -22.66
CA SER A 587 -27.12 -15.31 -21.26
C SER A 587 -28.52 -15.15 -20.72
N THR A 588 -29.28 -16.25 -20.76
CA THR A 588 -30.47 -16.48 -19.92
C THR A 588 -30.11 -16.57 -18.43
N ARG A 589 -28.95 -16.07 -18.02
CA ARG A 589 -28.48 -16.18 -16.65
C ARG A 589 -29.13 -15.10 -15.80
N LEU A 590 -29.92 -15.55 -14.87
CA LEU A 590 -30.51 -14.79 -13.78
C LEU A 590 -29.48 -14.01 -12.92
N ASN A 591 -28.19 -14.14 -13.21
CA ASN A 591 -27.09 -13.43 -12.56
C ASN A 591 -26.92 -11.98 -13.04
N ASP A 592 -27.64 -11.57 -14.07
CA ASP A 592 -27.48 -10.27 -14.72
C ASP A 592 -28.33 -9.17 -14.05
N HIS A 593 -29.26 -9.58 -13.18
CA HIS A 593 -30.13 -8.71 -12.42
C HIS A 593 -29.81 -8.87 -10.93
N ILE A 594 -28.68 -8.30 -10.51
CA ILE A 594 -28.16 -8.42 -9.15
C ILE A 594 -27.99 -7.04 -8.58
N ILE A 595 -28.49 -6.85 -7.36
CA ILE A 595 -28.20 -5.66 -6.54
C ILE A 595 -26.78 -5.82 -6.02
N ARG A 596 -25.95 -4.80 -6.25
CA ARG A 596 -24.58 -4.76 -5.74
C ARG A 596 -24.30 -3.42 -5.09
N LEU A 597 -23.96 -3.48 -3.82
CA LEU A 597 -23.64 -2.30 -3.02
C LEU A 597 -22.30 -2.50 -2.35
N TRP A 598 -21.49 -1.48 -2.38
CA TRP A 598 -20.26 -1.47 -1.59
C TRP A 598 -20.56 -1.34 -0.09
N SER A 599 -19.73 -1.97 0.73
CA SER A 599 -19.53 -1.60 2.13
C SER A 599 -18.23 -0.82 2.30
N SER A 600 -18.07 -0.14 3.44
CA SER A 600 -16.82 0.53 3.81
C SER A 600 -15.68 -0.44 4.16
N ALA A 601 -15.96 -1.74 4.30
CA ALA A 601 -15.02 -2.73 4.77
C ALA A 601 -14.10 -3.24 3.65
N PRO A 602 -12.76 -3.13 3.80
CA PRO A 602 -11.81 -3.83 2.95
C PRO A 602 -11.79 -5.33 3.31
N ASN A 603 -11.36 -6.18 2.38
CA ASN A 603 -10.94 -7.53 2.74
C ASN A 603 -9.43 -7.56 2.94
N THR A 604 -9.01 -7.77 4.19
CA THR A 604 -7.60 -7.79 4.58
C THR A 604 -7.03 -9.21 4.70
N THR A 605 -7.85 -10.26 4.45
CA THR A 605 -7.47 -11.66 4.71
C THR A 605 -6.63 -12.29 3.60
N ALA A 606 -6.42 -11.60 2.49
CA ALA A 606 -5.64 -12.13 1.39
C ALA A 606 -4.83 -11.02 0.71
N ASN A 607 -3.71 -11.39 0.10
CA ASN A 607 -2.87 -10.51 -0.71
C ASN A 607 -3.58 -9.99 -1.98
N ASP A 608 -4.85 -10.28 -2.17
CA ASP A 608 -5.58 -10.00 -3.39
C ASP A 608 -6.40 -8.70 -3.39
N ARG A 609 -6.24 -7.86 -2.34
CA ARG A 609 -6.74 -6.48 -2.28
C ARG A 609 -8.20 -6.32 -2.71
N LYS A 610 -9.06 -7.15 -2.17
CA LYS A 610 -10.50 -7.09 -2.37
C LYS A 610 -11.17 -6.16 -1.35
N ALA A 611 -12.47 -5.95 -1.54
CA ALA A 611 -13.32 -5.31 -0.55
C ALA A 611 -14.65 -6.07 -0.44
N HIS A 612 -15.34 -5.86 0.66
CA HIS A 612 -16.64 -6.47 0.88
C HIS A 612 -17.76 -5.67 0.22
N SER A 613 -18.72 -6.39 -0.30
CA SER A 613 -19.93 -5.84 -0.90
C SER A 613 -21.15 -6.65 -0.47
N PHE A 614 -22.32 -6.05 -0.59
CA PHE A 614 -23.60 -6.73 -0.48
C PHE A 614 -24.07 -7.16 -1.86
N VAL A 615 -24.46 -8.40 -1.99
CA VAL A 615 -24.97 -8.98 -3.24
C VAL A 615 -26.30 -9.63 -2.99
N PHE A 616 -27.35 -9.14 -3.65
CA PHE A 616 -28.69 -9.70 -3.56
C PHE A 616 -29.15 -10.13 -4.94
N GLY A 617 -29.15 -11.42 -5.18
CA GLY A 617 -29.66 -11.99 -6.40
C GLY A 617 -31.20 -11.95 -6.45
N MET A 618 -31.76 -12.05 -7.65
CA MET A 618 -33.22 -12.15 -7.85
C MET A 618 -33.77 -13.53 -7.46
N LYS A 619 -32.90 -14.51 -7.21
CA LYS A 619 -33.21 -15.80 -6.61
C LYS A 619 -32.69 -15.88 -5.18
N GLU A 620 -33.38 -16.58 -4.32
CA GLU A 620 -33.03 -16.77 -2.90
C GLU A 620 -31.60 -17.27 -2.67
N ALA A 621 -31.18 -18.25 -3.49
CA ALA A 621 -29.84 -18.85 -3.38
C ALA A 621 -28.66 -17.89 -3.70
N ALA A 622 -28.93 -16.70 -4.18
CA ALA A 622 -27.89 -15.75 -4.61
C ALA A 622 -27.80 -14.49 -3.72
N THR A 623 -28.18 -14.60 -2.45
CA THR A 623 -28.03 -13.51 -1.48
C THR A 623 -26.76 -13.71 -0.68
N TYR A 624 -25.88 -12.72 -0.73
CA TYR A 624 -24.62 -12.68 0.00
C TYR A 624 -24.49 -11.32 0.71
N PRO A 625 -24.79 -11.26 2.01
CA PRO A 625 -24.62 -10.04 2.79
C PRO A 625 -23.15 -9.63 2.94
N GLU A 626 -22.23 -10.57 2.72
CA GLU A 626 -20.79 -10.35 2.67
C GLU A 626 -20.24 -11.08 1.44
N HIS A 627 -19.75 -10.34 0.47
CA HIS A 627 -19.18 -10.91 -0.76
C HIS A 627 -17.88 -10.18 -1.15
N ASP A 628 -16.81 -10.93 -1.28
CA ASP A 628 -15.49 -10.39 -1.62
C ASP A 628 -15.38 -10.12 -3.11
N VAL A 629 -15.05 -8.90 -3.46
CA VAL A 629 -14.93 -8.49 -4.85
C VAL A 629 -13.75 -7.58 -5.10
N HIS A 630 -13.36 -7.50 -6.35
CA HIS A 630 -12.29 -6.65 -6.82
C HIS A 630 -12.62 -5.16 -6.62
N ARG A 631 -11.74 -4.38 -6.01
CA ARG A 631 -11.92 -2.93 -5.80
C ARG A 631 -12.05 -2.14 -7.11
N ALA A 632 -11.55 -2.70 -8.21
CA ALA A 632 -11.69 -2.12 -9.55
C ALA A 632 -13.10 -2.20 -10.14
N PHE A 633 -14.04 -2.93 -9.53
CA PHE A 633 -15.45 -2.87 -9.94
C PHE A 633 -16.09 -1.53 -9.57
N GLY A 634 -17.07 -1.10 -10.37
CA GLY A 634 -17.94 0.02 -10.02
C GLY A 634 -19.29 -0.48 -9.52
N TYR A 635 -19.60 -0.24 -8.24
CA TYR A 635 -20.87 -0.58 -7.60
C TYR A 635 -21.55 0.65 -7.03
N ASN A 636 -22.85 0.52 -6.76
CA ASN A 636 -23.61 1.55 -6.07
C ASN A 636 -23.22 1.59 -4.57
N ILE A 637 -23.62 2.68 -3.92
CA ILE A 637 -23.45 2.90 -2.48
C ILE A 637 -24.81 3.23 -1.87
N ARG A 638 -25.06 2.69 -0.68
CA ARG A 638 -26.13 3.12 0.20
C ARG A 638 -25.49 3.77 1.42
N CYS A 639 -25.77 5.05 1.64
CA CYS A 639 -25.18 5.79 2.74
C CYS A 639 -25.96 5.60 4.04
N VAL A 640 -25.24 5.58 5.16
CA VAL A 640 -25.78 5.57 6.53
C VAL A 640 -25.37 6.82 7.28
N LYS A 641 -26.19 7.27 8.22
CA LYS A 641 -25.89 8.44 9.04
C LYS A 641 -24.69 8.15 9.94
N VAL A 642 -23.77 9.10 10.01
CA VAL A 642 -22.65 9.04 10.95
C VAL A 642 -23.23 9.04 12.37
N MET A 643 -22.90 8.02 13.16
CA MET A 643 -23.27 7.99 14.56
C MET A 643 -22.28 8.87 15.31
N SER A 644 -22.76 9.94 15.94
CA SER A 644 -21.95 10.65 16.93
C SER A 644 -21.64 9.66 18.05
N GLY A 645 -20.37 9.32 18.25
CA GLY A 645 -19.98 8.58 19.44
C GLY A 645 -20.39 9.38 20.68
N GLU A 646 -21.18 8.78 21.54
CA GLU A 646 -21.43 9.28 22.88
C GLU A 646 -20.16 9.17 23.72
#